data_e5ff5fe5d508a5e4827c0d96347ae899
#
_entry.id   e5ff5fe5d508a5e4827c0d96347ae899
#
_cell.length_a   1.000
_cell.length_b   1.000
_cell.length_c   1.000
_cell.angle_alpha   90.00
_cell.angle_beta   90.00
_cell.angle_gamma   90.00
#
_symmetry.space_group_name_H-M   'P 1'
#
loop_
_entity.id
_entity.type
_entity.pdbx_description
1 polymer ?
#
loop_
_entity_poly.entity_id
_entity_poly.type
_entity_poly.pdbx_seq_one_letter_code
_entity_poly.pdbx_strand_id
1 'polypeptide(L)'
;MKTLLETCNKFFDELKIISGPHQCDNSNDKICLEKAINTFLKSGQKEDAFVVYLCFCEIFNVFGQGYTNTKKLLEMLSDHEYHSGELLAKHRDHYSHSVYVFALGLAIYAHDGAFRKAFSDFYGYGNSNVNSYYFLKYWGLVSLFHDIGYPFELAHAQIRTYCEEIWGKDDKNLYISFGNLNNFISLDSDVSKRLRKTFPQGNSFGTINKLLSYGLNVRLGYEQEAVEHKLEDRVLSQKNFMDHAYFSAVLLAKKLFSVADFEMSMQYLDVLTAILLHNSFNKYEAPDRRPIAVSEHPLSYLLILCDELQSWDRLAYGKISKRDPIAWDIRLDIADKSIKIKYIFDSFINKEYNEDNLSVKIVYNKNYLEMIEGEFVAKILGTDYILDNPSIKSSLNNQKYYEGYIVPNLDLTLEVAEEKKEKKVSLITSDKSFFNLYDLAKLIHVSYNEYCKGLEGSRVDEDFGKLPLEYKISNIDTAKSYSDKLARIDCFYSSKDLDYPVVTDINKLIYSSYKDNREFLCREEHVRWVKEKLSLGWKYGTDYVSVEERNRKKIHKCIVPYELLPDEEKSKDALMIEGIFTQLLKLENNVKIYNYPMGHKPKIEIAGVGHRFFIDDTDSIKQEIKRWLQKYIETNQVVVRTCFAYGADQLIAECAFDLGLTVKADIPLDYESYIKDVREDAIRSGYRFTDSDELRMRHLLAQTAVCKTIIDPVHKYEAASKYIVDKCDVLIAIWDGKAVELFNENKKPINRGGTYDSIRLAREANKTVHVIECRRN
;
A
#
# COMPACT_ATOMS: atom_id res chain seq x y z
N MET A 1 4.39 -15.10 -14.39
CA MET A 1 4.74 -14.51 -13.07
C MET A 1 3.84 -13.31 -12.80
N LYS A 2 3.37 -13.14 -11.56
CA LYS A 2 2.43 -12.09 -11.13
C LYS A 2 3.14 -11.06 -10.25
N THR A 3 2.54 -9.89 -10.06
CA THR A 3 2.99 -8.92 -9.05
C THR A 3 2.77 -9.46 -7.64
N LEU A 4 3.46 -8.91 -6.65
CA LEU A 4 3.22 -9.26 -5.24
C LEU A 4 1.76 -8.94 -4.83
N LEU A 5 1.21 -7.84 -5.30
CA LEU A 5 -0.18 -7.45 -5.08
C LEU A 5 -1.17 -8.50 -5.59
N GLU A 6 -1.05 -8.92 -6.86
CA GLU A 6 -1.93 -9.94 -7.45
C GLU A 6 -1.79 -11.30 -6.73
N THR A 7 -0.59 -11.61 -6.26
CA THR A 7 -0.31 -12.86 -5.56
C THR A 7 -0.88 -12.83 -4.14
N CYS A 8 -0.76 -11.71 -3.43
CA CYS A 8 -1.26 -11.52 -2.07
C CYS A 8 -2.79 -11.49 -2.01
N ASN A 9 -3.48 -10.93 -3.01
CA ASN A 9 -4.94 -10.82 -3.03
C ASN A 9 -5.64 -12.19 -2.90
N LYS A 10 -5.07 -13.26 -3.42
CA LYS A 10 -5.61 -14.60 -3.27
C LYS A 10 -5.80 -15.01 -1.81
N PHE A 11 -4.93 -14.55 -0.90
CA PHE A 11 -5.10 -14.82 0.54
C PHE A 11 -6.42 -14.24 1.05
N PHE A 12 -6.73 -13.00 0.67
CA PHE A 12 -7.97 -12.33 1.08
C PHE A 12 -9.20 -12.90 0.38
N ASP A 13 -9.11 -13.35 -0.86
CA ASP A 13 -10.22 -14.02 -1.55
C ASP A 13 -10.65 -15.31 -0.84
N GLU A 14 -9.68 -16.06 -0.30
CA GLU A 14 -9.91 -17.32 0.42
C GLU A 14 -10.24 -17.11 1.91
N LEU A 15 -9.89 -15.96 2.51
CA LEU A 15 -10.13 -15.67 3.91
C LEU A 15 -11.61 -15.38 4.20
N LYS A 16 -12.27 -16.26 4.93
CA LYS A 16 -13.71 -16.14 5.26
C LYS A 16 -14.00 -15.53 6.62
N ILE A 17 -13.05 -15.55 7.55
CA ILE A 17 -13.24 -15.12 8.93
C ILE A 17 -12.11 -14.18 9.34
N ILE A 18 -12.47 -12.93 9.69
CA ILE A 18 -11.70 -12.13 10.62
C ILE A 18 -12.66 -11.86 11.79
N SER A 19 -12.39 -12.40 12.96
CA SER A 19 -13.16 -12.11 14.18
C SER A 19 -12.33 -11.18 15.06
N GLY A 20 -12.62 -9.89 15.01
CA GLY A 20 -12.12 -8.93 15.99
C GLY A 20 -12.81 -9.09 17.35
N PRO A 21 -12.30 -8.42 18.40
CA PRO A 21 -12.88 -8.47 19.76
C PRO A 21 -14.30 -7.92 19.86
N HIS A 22 -14.76 -7.20 18.87
CA HIS A 22 -16.13 -6.74 18.74
C HIS A 22 -16.85 -7.63 17.74
N GLN A 23 -17.82 -8.41 18.20
CA GLN A 23 -18.65 -9.32 17.40
C GLN A 23 -19.51 -8.64 16.31
N CYS A 24 -19.06 -7.53 15.76
CA CYS A 24 -19.68 -6.84 14.64
C CYS A 24 -19.18 -7.47 13.34
N ASP A 25 -20.06 -7.56 12.37
CA ASP A 25 -19.86 -8.11 11.03
C ASP A 25 -18.45 -7.80 10.46
N ASN A 26 -17.55 -8.78 10.56
CA ASN A 26 -16.10 -8.62 10.37
C ASN A 26 -15.66 -8.51 8.91
N SER A 27 -16.59 -8.43 7.99
CA SER A 27 -16.32 -8.20 6.57
C SER A 27 -15.61 -6.86 6.33
N ASN A 28 -15.89 -5.84 7.15
CA ASN A 28 -15.30 -4.51 7.04
C ASN A 28 -13.83 -4.49 7.43
N ASP A 29 -13.46 -5.18 8.51
CA ASP A 29 -12.07 -5.25 8.98
C ASP A 29 -11.18 -5.94 7.95
N LYS A 30 -11.66 -7.03 7.34
CA LYS A 30 -10.99 -7.69 6.22
C LYS A 30 -10.73 -6.72 5.06
N ILE A 31 -11.78 -6.03 4.61
CA ILE A 31 -11.69 -5.08 3.49
C ILE A 31 -10.75 -3.92 3.82
N CYS A 32 -10.76 -3.43 5.06
CA CYS A 32 -9.85 -2.38 5.50
C CYS A 32 -8.39 -2.80 5.45
N LEU A 33 -8.06 -4.00 5.95
CA LEU A 33 -6.69 -4.52 5.93
C LEU A 33 -6.22 -4.82 4.51
N GLU A 34 -7.06 -5.47 3.70
CA GLU A 34 -6.78 -5.73 2.29
C GLU A 34 -6.53 -4.43 1.51
N LYS A 35 -7.40 -3.43 1.69
CA LYS A 35 -7.23 -2.11 1.08
C LYS A 35 -5.92 -1.45 1.51
N ALA A 36 -5.58 -1.49 2.80
CA ALA A 36 -4.35 -0.90 3.31
C ALA A 36 -3.11 -1.54 2.68
N ILE A 37 -3.05 -2.87 2.62
CA ILE A 37 -1.96 -3.61 1.97
C ILE A 37 -1.90 -3.28 0.48
N ASN A 38 -3.03 -3.30 -0.23
CA ASN A 38 -3.09 -3.00 -1.65
C ASN A 38 -2.65 -1.57 -1.96
N THR A 39 -3.00 -0.61 -1.10
CA THR A 39 -2.56 0.78 -1.24
C THR A 39 -1.05 0.88 -1.06
N PHE A 40 -0.51 0.25 -0.02
CA PHE A 40 0.93 0.21 0.22
C PHE A 40 1.70 -0.46 -0.93
N LEU A 41 1.26 -1.63 -1.39
CA LEU A 41 1.95 -2.35 -2.48
C LEU A 41 1.93 -1.58 -3.82
N LYS A 42 0.99 -0.66 -4.01
CA LYS A 42 0.95 0.24 -5.18
C LYS A 42 1.84 1.46 -5.01
N SER A 43 1.86 2.06 -3.83
CA SER A 43 2.54 3.33 -3.57
C SER A 43 3.98 3.17 -3.10
N GLY A 44 4.27 2.14 -2.30
CA GLY A 44 5.52 1.97 -1.57
C GLY A 44 5.79 3.08 -0.54
N GLN A 45 4.76 3.86 -0.14
CA GLN A 45 4.90 5.00 0.75
C GLN A 45 4.90 4.56 2.22
N LYS A 46 5.73 5.19 3.06
CA LYS A 46 5.77 4.95 4.51
C LYS A 46 4.41 5.14 5.18
N GLU A 47 3.72 6.20 4.79
CA GLU A 47 2.41 6.54 5.34
C GLU A 47 1.39 5.41 5.11
N ASP A 48 1.48 4.75 3.97
CA ASP A 48 0.62 3.61 3.65
C ASP A 48 1.03 2.35 4.42
N ALA A 49 2.34 2.16 4.65
CA ALA A 49 2.83 1.09 5.53
C ALA A 49 2.27 1.24 6.96
N PHE A 50 2.27 2.45 7.51
CA PHE A 50 1.70 2.71 8.83
C PHE A 50 0.20 2.44 8.91
N VAL A 51 -0.55 2.66 7.83
CA VAL A 51 -1.98 2.29 7.80
C VAL A 51 -2.16 0.78 7.91
N VAL A 52 -1.25 -0.02 7.33
CA VAL A 52 -1.27 -1.49 7.50
C VAL A 52 -1.06 -1.87 8.96
N TYR A 53 -0.08 -1.27 9.65
CA TYR A 53 0.13 -1.48 11.09
C TYR A 53 -1.10 -1.08 11.90
N LEU A 54 -1.69 0.07 11.61
CA LEU A 54 -2.90 0.54 12.29
C LEU A 54 -4.04 -0.47 12.13
N CYS A 55 -4.35 -0.89 10.91
CA CYS A 55 -5.39 -1.86 10.64
C CYS A 55 -5.14 -3.17 11.39
N PHE A 56 -3.92 -3.70 11.30
CA PHE A 56 -3.56 -4.94 11.97
C PHE A 56 -3.70 -4.85 13.50
N CYS A 57 -3.16 -3.80 14.10
CA CYS A 57 -3.20 -3.62 15.56
C CYS A 57 -4.62 -3.44 16.10
N GLU A 58 -5.46 -2.71 15.37
CA GLU A 58 -6.87 -2.50 15.76
C GLU A 58 -7.68 -3.81 15.62
N ILE A 59 -7.54 -4.52 14.50
CA ILE A 59 -8.27 -5.78 14.24
C ILE A 59 -7.94 -6.84 15.30
N PHE A 60 -6.67 -6.99 15.65
CA PHE A 60 -6.21 -8.01 16.58
C PHE A 60 -6.05 -7.53 18.02
N ASN A 61 -6.41 -6.27 18.30
CA ASN A 61 -6.28 -5.63 19.63
C ASN A 61 -4.89 -5.85 20.26
N VAL A 62 -3.84 -5.69 19.47
CA VAL A 62 -2.47 -6.07 19.85
C VAL A 62 -1.98 -5.31 21.08
N PHE A 63 -2.36 -4.07 21.23
CA PHE A 63 -1.89 -3.17 22.31
C PHE A 63 -3.02 -2.64 23.21
N GLY A 64 -4.16 -3.31 23.25
CA GLY A 64 -5.31 -2.90 24.02
C GLY A 64 -6.19 -1.86 23.30
N GLN A 65 -7.35 -1.55 23.91
CA GLN A 65 -8.24 -0.54 23.36
C GLN A 65 -7.60 0.85 23.45
N GLY A 66 -7.59 1.54 22.34
CA GLY A 66 -7.03 2.88 22.20
C GLY A 66 -5.66 2.89 21.50
N TYR A 67 -5.67 3.48 20.34
CA TYR A 67 -4.54 3.59 19.42
C TYR A 67 -3.28 4.28 19.99
N THR A 68 -3.39 4.96 21.12
CA THR A 68 -2.32 5.78 21.72
C THR A 68 -1.01 5.00 21.90
N ASN A 69 -1.08 3.73 22.27
CA ASN A 69 0.12 2.91 22.48
C ASN A 69 0.79 2.47 21.16
N THR A 70 -0.02 2.11 20.16
CA THR A 70 0.49 1.77 18.81
C THR A 70 1.09 3.01 18.16
N LYS A 71 0.38 4.13 18.17
CA LYS A 71 0.84 5.42 17.68
C LYS A 71 2.21 5.77 18.30
N LYS A 72 2.31 5.76 19.62
CA LYS A 72 3.54 6.12 20.33
C LYS A 72 4.71 5.20 19.99
N LEU A 73 4.49 3.90 19.84
CA LEU A 73 5.54 2.97 19.41
C LEU A 73 6.03 3.31 18.00
N LEU A 74 5.12 3.48 17.06
CA LEU A 74 5.47 3.81 15.67
C LEU A 74 6.13 5.19 15.58
N GLU A 75 5.69 6.18 16.36
CA GLU A 75 6.34 7.49 16.48
C GLU A 75 7.80 7.37 16.88
N MET A 76 8.05 6.71 18.00
CA MET A 76 9.40 6.55 18.52
C MET A 76 10.33 5.88 17.52
N LEU A 77 9.82 4.88 16.81
CA LEU A 77 10.58 4.15 15.80
C LEU A 77 10.87 5.03 14.57
N SER A 78 9.88 5.77 14.07
CA SER A 78 10.06 6.68 12.93
C SER A 78 11.05 7.82 13.24
N ASP A 79 10.91 8.43 14.41
CA ASP A 79 11.84 9.49 14.86
C ASP A 79 13.28 8.95 14.94
N HIS A 80 13.45 7.73 15.42
CA HIS A 80 14.76 7.12 15.51
C HIS A 80 15.38 6.81 14.14
N GLU A 81 14.60 6.26 13.20
CA GLU A 81 15.08 6.04 11.82
C GLU A 81 15.52 7.34 11.16
N TYR A 82 14.78 8.41 11.33
CA TYR A 82 15.10 9.70 10.76
C TYR A 82 16.45 10.24 11.26
N HIS A 83 16.64 10.27 12.58
CA HIS A 83 17.86 10.80 13.18
C HIS A 83 19.09 9.90 12.97
N SER A 84 18.87 8.61 12.74
CA SER A 84 19.96 7.64 12.52
C SER A 84 20.50 7.66 11.10
N GLY A 85 19.69 8.08 10.12
CA GLY A 85 20.04 8.06 8.70
C GLY A 85 21.20 8.94 8.29
N GLU A 86 21.50 10.01 9.07
CA GLU A 86 22.60 10.93 8.75
C GLU A 86 23.99 10.36 9.07
N LEU A 87 24.10 9.41 10.00
CA LEU A 87 25.36 8.91 10.52
C LEU A 87 25.78 7.53 9.99
N LEU A 88 24.84 6.75 9.44
CA LEU A 88 25.09 5.38 8.99
C LEU A 88 24.93 5.21 7.49
N ALA A 89 25.98 4.72 6.82
CA ALA A 89 26.00 4.48 5.37
C ALA A 89 25.05 3.34 4.89
N LYS A 90 24.37 2.63 5.80
CA LYS A 90 23.53 1.47 5.52
C LYS A 90 22.14 1.57 6.15
N HIS A 91 21.63 2.78 6.30
CA HIS A 91 20.31 2.93 6.89
C HIS A 91 19.21 2.55 5.89
N ARG A 92 18.32 1.65 6.28
CA ARG A 92 17.22 1.12 5.46
C ARG A 92 15.89 1.44 6.12
N ASP A 93 14.84 1.51 5.32
CA ASP A 93 13.47 1.64 5.81
C ASP A 93 12.98 0.28 6.36
N HIS A 94 12.86 0.18 7.68
CA HIS A 94 12.44 -1.06 8.34
C HIS A 94 10.91 -1.25 8.34
N TYR A 95 10.13 -0.18 8.22
CA TYR A 95 8.66 -0.30 8.25
C TYR A 95 8.09 -0.78 6.94
N SER A 96 8.47 -0.16 5.84
CA SER A 96 8.07 -0.62 4.51
C SER A 96 8.58 -2.03 4.28
N HIS A 97 9.81 -2.33 4.72
CA HIS A 97 10.37 -3.67 4.70
C HIS A 97 9.46 -4.68 5.39
N SER A 98 9.10 -4.43 6.64
CA SER A 98 8.26 -5.36 7.42
C SER A 98 6.89 -5.59 6.79
N VAL A 99 6.31 -4.58 6.14
CA VAL A 99 5.03 -4.75 5.42
C VAL A 99 5.22 -5.57 4.14
N TYR A 100 6.35 -5.42 3.43
CA TYR A 100 6.66 -6.30 2.29
C TYR A 100 6.87 -7.75 2.74
N VAL A 101 7.59 -7.98 3.84
CA VAL A 101 7.75 -9.31 4.46
C VAL A 101 6.38 -9.89 4.81
N PHE A 102 5.51 -9.09 5.43
CA PHE A 102 4.14 -9.50 5.75
C PHE A 102 3.37 -9.95 4.50
N ALA A 103 3.35 -9.11 3.45
CA ALA A 103 2.63 -9.41 2.21
C ALA A 103 3.21 -10.65 1.49
N LEU A 104 4.54 -10.83 1.49
CA LEU A 104 5.19 -11.98 0.89
C LEU A 104 4.80 -13.30 1.61
N GLY A 105 4.76 -13.30 2.93
CA GLY A 105 4.32 -14.47 3.69
C GLY A 105 2.84 -14.80 3.46
N LEU A 106 1.96 -13.79 3.33
CA LEU A 106 0.56 -14.01 2.94
C LEU A 106 0.46 -14.65 1.55
N ALA A 107 1.29 -14.19 0.60
CA ALA A 107 1.35 -14.75 -0.75
C ALA A 107 1.83 -16.22 -0.73
N ILE A 108 2.88 -16.54 0.04
CA ILE A 108 3.37 -17.92 0.18
C ILE A 108 2.29 -18.81 0.80
N TYR A 109 1.68 -18.39 1.90
CA TYR A 109 0.60 -19.17 2.53
C TYR A 109 -0.57 -19.44 1.58
N ALA A 110 -0.95 -18.45 0.76
CA ALA A 110 -2.08 -18.60 -0.16
C ALA A 110 -1.79 -19.54 -1.34
N HIS A 111 -0.55 -19.64 -1.79
CA HIS A 111 -0.18 -20.37 -3.00
C HIS A 111 0.56 -21.68 -2.75
N ASP A 112 1.28 -21.81 -1.63
CA ASP A 112 1.98 -23.03 -1.26
C ASP A 112 1.10 -23.88 -0.31
N GLY A 113 0.39 -24.84 -0.87
CA GLY A 113 -0.45 -25.77 -0.11
C GLY A 113 0.34 -26.68 0.82
N ALA A 114 1.60 -26.98 0.50
CA ALA A 114 2.46 -27.79 1.36
C ALA A 114 2.89 -27.02 2.62
N PHE A 115 3.23 -25.74 2.49
CA PHE A 115 3.48 -24.88 3.64
C PHE A 115 2.22 -24.72 4.50
N ARG A 116 1.07 -24.46 3.88
CA ARG A 116 -0.22 -24.32 4.57
C ARG A 116 -0.57 -25.60 5.35
N LYS A 117 -0.32 -26.78 4.76
CA LYS A 117 -0.51 -28.06 5.44
C LYS A 117 0.45 -28.20 6.63
N ALA A 118 1.72 -27.92 6.48
CA ALA A 118 2.70 -28.00 7.56
C ALA A 118 2.33 -27.08 8.74
N PHE A 119 1.89 -25.86 8.46
CA PHE A 119 1.38 -24.91 9.46
C PHE A 119 0.14 -25.47 10.19
N SER A 120 -0.81 -26.04 9.44
CA SER A 120 -2.02 -26.65 9.99
C SER A 120 -1.70 -27.85 10.88
N ASP A 121 -0.82 -28.72 10.43
CA ASP A 121 -0.41 -29.91 11.15
C ASP A 121 0.33 -29.54 12.46
N PHE A 122 1.19 -28.52 12.40
CA PHE A 122 1.97 -28.06 13.56
C PHE A 122 1.07 -27.47 14.67
N TYR A 123 0.07 -26.66 14.31
CA TYR A 123 -0.82 -26.01 15.27
C TYR A 123 -2.11 -26.81 15.57
N GLY A 124 -2.37 -27.88 14.87
CA GLY A 124 -3.53 -28.74 15.08
C GLY A 124 -4.89 -28.10 14.70
N TYR A 125 -4.88 -27.10 13.82
CA TYR A 125 -6.11 -26.45 13.37
C TYR A 125 -6.80 -27.26 12.26
N GLY A 126 -7.84 -27.99 12.61
CA GLY A 126 -8.52 -28.92 11.69
C GLY A 126 -9.34 -28.26 10.55
N ASN A 127 -9.55 -26.96 10.57
CA ASN A 127 -10.39 -26.24 9.58
C ASN A 127 -9.57 -25.19 8.84
N SER A 128 -9.61 -25.20 7.51
CA SER A 128 -8.84 -24.29 6.67
C SER A 128 -9.10 -22.79 6.93
N ASN A 129 -10.34 -22.42 7.25
CA ASN A 129 -10.69 -21.03 7.56
C ASN A 129 -10.13 -20.57 8.91
N VAL A 130 -10.18 -21.43 9.91
CA VAL A 130 -9.60 -21.19 11.24
C VAL A 130 -8.09 -21.06 11.13
N ASN A 131 -7.45 -21.88 10.32
CA ASN A 131 -6.01 -21.80 10.04
C ASN A 131 -5.61 -20.46 9.44
N SER A 132 -6.33 -19.97 8.42
CA SER A 132 -6.02 -18.72 7.75
C SER A 132 -6.15 -17.52 8.69
N TYR A 133 -7.14 -17.53 9.59
CA TYR A 133 -7.30 -16.51 10.62
C TYR A 133 -6.12 -16.47 11.60
N TYR A 134 -5.75 -17.62 12.15
CA TYR A 134 -4.63 -17.70 13.09
C TYR A 134 -3.30 -17.45 12.40
N PHE A 135 -3.14 -17.90 11.17
CA PHE A 135 -1.98 -17.56 10.36
C PHE A 135 -1.85 -16.03 10.22
N LEU A 136 -2.90 -15.35 9.77
CA LEU A 136 -2.90 -13.89 9.62
C LEU A 136 -2.51 -13.20 10.93
N LYS A 137 -3.09 -13.64 12.06
CA LYS A 137 -2.82 -13.07 13.38
C LYS A 137 -1.36 -13.24 13.80
N TYR A 138 -0.86 -14.45 13.79
CA TYR A 138 0.49 -14.72 14.30
C TYR A 138 1.57 -14.34 13.31
N TRP A 139 1.32 -14.53 12.01
CA TRP A 139 2.23 -14.07 10.97
C TRP A 139 2.37 -12.53 10.97
N GLY A 140 1.26 -11.81 11.12
CA GLY A 140 1.32 -10.36 11.23
C GLY A 140 2.09 -9.87 12.44
N LEU A 141 1.95 -10.53 13.60
CA LEU A 141 2.78 -10.23 14.78
C LEU A 141 4.25 -10.48 14.53
N VAL A 142 4.59 -11.59 13.89
CA VAL A 142 5.98 -11.92 13.56
C VAL A 142 6.55 -10.92 12.57
N SER A 143 5.92 -10.77 11.41
CA SER A 143 6.47 -10.01 10.28
C SER A 143 6.46 -8.50 10.47
N LEU A 144 5.41 -7.94 11.09
CA LEU A 144 5.33 -6.48 11.31
C LEU A 144 6.20 -6.00 12.47
N PHE A 145 6.55 -6.88 13.40
CA PHE A 145 7.26 -6.49 14.63
C PHE A 145 8.66 -7.10 14.77
N HIS A 146 9.18 -7.83 13.75
CA HIS A 146 10.49 -8.47 13.86
C HIS A 146 11.65 -7.47 14.00
N ASP A 147 11.51 -6.28 13.44
CA ASP A 147 12.55 -5.24 13.37
C ASP A 147 12.38 -4.09 14.37
N ILE A 148 11.38 -4.12 15.26
CA ILE A 148 11.12 -3.01 16.20
C ILE A 148 12.27 -2.79 17.22
N GLY A 149 13.20 -3.70 17.33
CA GLY A 149 14.40 -3.60 18.16
C GLY A 149 15.59 -2.89 17.52
N TYR A 150 15.50 -2.51 16.24
CA TYR A 150 16.60 -1.85 15.52
C TYR A 150 17.16 -0.59 16.21
N PRO A 151 16.37 0.23 16.92
CA PRO A 151 16.90 1.37 17.67
C PRO A 151 18.03 1.02 18.62
N PHE A 152 18.03 -0.17 19.21
CA PHE A 152 19.12 -0.61 20.09
C PHE A 152 20.41 -0.90 19.32
N GLU A 153 20.29 -1.59 18.19
CA GLU A 153 21.43 -1.92 17.32
C GLU A 153 22.02 -0.68 16.66
N LEU A 154 21.18 0.20 16.13
CA LEU A 154 21.61 1.43 15.45
C LEU A 154 22.31 2.39 16.40
N ALA A 155 21.75 2.64 17.58
CA ALA A 155 22.37 3.52 18.57
C ALA A 155 23.76 3.02 18.97
N HIS A 156 23.91 1.71 19.20
CA HIS A 156 25.19 1.09 19.50
C HIS A 156 26.17 1.24 18.32
N ALA A 157 25.73 0.94 17.11
CA ALA A 157 26.56 1.05 15.91
C ALA A 157 27.01 2.49 15.65
N GLN A 158 26.14 3.49 15.85
CA GLN A 158 26.48 4.91 15.70
C GLN A 158 27.56 5.36 16.68
N ILE A 159 27.38 5.05 17.96
CA ILE A 159 28.36 5.42 18.99
C ILE A 159 29.71 4.74 18.72
N ARG A 160 29.68 3.46 18.33
CA ARG A 160 30.86 2.71 17.98
C ARG A 160 31.62 3.34 16.80
N THR A 161 30.91 3.63 15.69
CA THR A 161 31.50 4.27 14.50
C THR A 161 32.13 5.63 14.87
N TYR A 162 31.41 6.44 15.66
CA TYR A 162 31.90 7.73 16.12
C TYR A 162 33.20 7.58 16.92
N CYS A 163 33.27 6.61 17.83
CA CYS A 163 34.45 6.36 18.61
C CYS A 163 35.62 5.82 17.76
N GLU A 164 35.35 4.92 16.81
CA GLU A 164 36.33 4.38 15.86
C GLU A 164 36.92 5.49 14.96
N GLU A 165 36.11 6.49 14.59
CA GLU A 165 36.61 7.65 13.82
C GLU A 165 37.51 8.59 14.63
N ILE A 166 37.23 8.75 15.94
CA ILE A 166 38.02 9.62 16.83
C ILE A 166 39.30 8.95 17.31
N TRP A 167 39.25 7.71 17.74
CA TRP A 167 40.38 7.00 18.37
C TRP A 167 41.11 6.02 17.47
N GLY A 168 40.59 5.76 16.27
CA GLY A 168 41.14 4.80 15.31
C GLY A 168 40.55 3.40 15.46
N LYS A 169 40.55 2.65 14.34
CA LYS A 169 39.87 1.34 14.22
C LYS A 169 40.54 0.21 15.02
N ASP A 170 41.71 0.44 15.61
CA ASP A 170 42.50 -0.61 16.26
C ASP A 170 42.25 -0.72 17.77
N ASP A 171 41.40 0.12 18.37
CA ASP A 171 41.13 0.00 19.80
C ASP A 171 40.08 -1.09 20.08
N LYS A 172 40.61 -2.33 20.24
CA LYS A 172 39.78 -3.51 20.56
C LYS A 172 39.17 -3.46 21.97
N ASN A 173 39.44 -2.40 22.74
CA ASN A 173 39.02 -2.26 24.14
C ASN A 173 37.87 -1.27 24.32
N LEU A 174 37.31 -0.74 23.24
CA LEU A 174 36.16 0.14 23.35
C LEU A 174 34.88 -0.65 23.61
N TYR A 175 34.43 -0.65 24.85
CA TYR A 175 33.17 -1.29 25.27
C TYR A 175 32.11 -0.23 25.54
N ILE A 176 30.97 -0.35 24.84
CA ILE A 176 29.79 0.46 25.11
C ILE A 176 28.79 -0.43 25.82
N SER A 177 28.46 -0.16 27.06
CA SER A 177 27.43 -0.89 27.77
C SER A 177 26.25 0.02 28.07
N PHE A 178 25.05 -0.43 27.76
CA PHE A 178 23.84 0.17 28.29
C PHE A 178 23.66 -0.36 29.72
N GLY A 179 23.70 0.53 30.71
CA GLY A 179 23.58 0.13 32.10
C GLY A 179 22.30 -0.60 32.44
N ASN A 180 22.39 -1.59 33.25
CA ASN A 180 21.38 -2.42 33.91
C ASN A 180 20.05 -2.65 33.14
N LEU A 181 20.12 -3.45 32.09
CA LEU A 181 18.94 -3.92 31.36
C LEU A 181 18.11 -4.98 32.11
N ASN A 182 18.57 -5.43 33.29
CA ASN A 182 17.86 -6.46 34.06
C ASN A 182 16.45 -6.05 34.41
N ASN A 183 16.21 -4.78 34.75
CA ASN A 183 14.86 -4.26 34.98
C ASN A 183 14.02 -4.23 33.71
N PHE A 184 14.68 -4.11 32.55
CA PHE A 184 13.97 -4.10 31.28
C PHE A 184 13.41 -5.48 30.91
N ILE A 185 14.09 -6.56 31.24
CA ILE A 185 13.67 -7.94 30.94
C ILE A 185 12.86 -8.59 32.05
N SER A 186 12.80 -7.99 33.27
CA SER A 186 12.06 -8.53 34.39
C SER A 186 10.56 -8.52 34.17
N LEU A 187 9.89 -9.55 34.69
CA LEU A 187 8.44 -9.68 34.71
C LEU A 187 7.90 -9.40 36.12
N ASP A 188 6.83 -8.66 36.19
CA ASP A 188 6.15 -8.42 37.47
C ASP A 188 5.48 -9.70 38.02
N SER A 189 5.08 -9.64 39.30
CA SER A 189 4.50 -10.80 40.00
C SER A 189 3.19 -11.26 39.37
N ASP A 190 2.39 -10.36 38.78
CA ASP A 190 1.08 -10.70 38.22
C ASP A 190 1.23 -11.34 36.85
N VAL A 191 2.13 -10.84 36.01
CA VAL A 191 2.50 -11.50 34.75
C VAL A 191 3.06 -12.89 35.05
N SER A 192 3.98 -13.01 36.02
CA SER A 192 4.55 -14.31 36.42
C SER A 192 3.50 -15.29 36.91
N LYS A 193 2.48 -14.85 37.65
CA LYS A 193 1.36 -15.68 38.08
C LYS A 193 0.48 -16.13 36.90
N ARG A 194 0.19 -15.23 35.95
CA ARG A 194 -0.57 -15.56 34.73
C ARG A 194 0.17 -16.61 33.89
N LEU A 195 1.47 -16.43 33.69
CA LEU A 195 2.30 -17.39 32.96
C LEU A 195 2.31 -18.80 33.61
N ARG A 196 2.34 -18.90 34.94
CA ARG A 196 2.26 -20.20 35.63
C ARG A 196 0.95 -20.94 35.39
N LYS A 197 -0.17 -20.23 35.21
CA LYS A 197 -1.45 -20.85 34.86
C LYS A 197 -1.41 -21.46 33.45
N THR A 198 -0.81 -20.76 32.50
CA THR A 198 -0.72 -21.21 31.11
C THR A 198 0.33 -22.29 30.92
N PHE A 199 1.45 -22.20 31.63
CA PHE A 199 2.59 -23.11 31.53
C PHE A 199 2.93 -23.74 32.88
N PRO A 200 2.14 -24.72 33.37
CA PRO A 200 2.30 -25.32 34.70
C PRO A 200 3.65 -26.02 34.92
N GLN A 201 4.25 -26.52 33.83
CA GLN A 201 5.54 -27.20 33.85
C GLN A 201 6.73 -26.25 33.83
N GLY A 202 6.49 -24.96 33.56
CA GLY A 202 7.51 -23.92 33.57
C GLY A 202 7.91 -23.58 35.00
N ASN A 203 9.21 -23.54 35.27
CA ASN A 203 9.72 -22.92 36.48
C ASN A 203 9.29 -21.46 36.57
N SER A 204 9.40 -20.84 37.72
CA SER A 204 8.97 -19.45 37.92
C SER A 204 9.61 -18.51 36.88
N PHE A 205 8.77 -18.00 35.93
CA PHE A 205 9.22 -17.02 34.95
C PHE A 205 9.39 -15.65 35.62
N GLY A 206 10.64 -15.35 36.01
CA GLY A 206 11.00 -14.04 36.57
C GLY A 206 11.45 -13.04 35.49
N THR A 207 11.85 -13.56 34.33
CA THR A 207 12.36 -12.76 33.20
C THR A 207 11.81 -13.24 31.87
N ILE A 208 11.84 -12.33 30.87
CA ILE A 208 11.48 -12.66 29.49
C ILE A 208 12.45 -13.70 28.92
N ASN A 209 13.76 -13.66 29.32
CA ASN A 209 14.74 -14.65 28.88
C ASN A 209 14.35 -16.07 29.26
N LYS A 210 13.85 -16.29 30.49
CA LYS A 210 13.31 -17.59 30.93
C LYS A 210 12.12 -18.04 30.08
N LEU A 211 11.26 -17.13 29.71
CA LEU A 211 10.11 -17.43 28.87
C LEU A 211 10.55 -17.83 27.45
N LEU A 212 11.46 -17.07 26.84
CA LEU A 212 12.01 -17.38 25.51
C LEU A 212 12.78 -18.72 25.51
N SER A 213 13.63 -18.96 26.51
CA SER A 213 14.37 -20.23 26.62
C SER A 213 13.44 -21.43 26.78
N TYR A 214 12.34 -21.29 27.53
CA TYR A 214 11.31 -22.32 27.63
C TYR A 214 10.65 -22.59 26.26
N GLY A 215 10.29 -21.56 25.50
CA GLY A 215 9.73 -21.73 24.16
C GLY A 215 10.65 -22.49 23.20
N LEU A 216 11.93 -22.12 23.18
CA LEU A 216 12.95 -22.81 22.37
C LEU A 216 13.20 -24.25 22.81
N ASN A 217 13.16 -24.52 24.12
CA ASN A 217 13.24 -25.88 24.64
C ASN A 217 12.07 -26.75 24.14
N VAL A 218 10.84 -26.25 24.29
CA VAL A 218 9.63 -27.00 23.92
C VAL A 218 9.56 -27.27 22.40
N ARG A 219 9.99 -26.31 21.57
CA ARG A 219 9.86 -26.41 20.11
C ARG A 219 11.06 -27.03 19.41
N LEU A 220 12.26 -26.70 19.85
CA LEU A 220 13.49 -27.10 19.18
C LEU A 220 14.36 -28.04 20.02
N GLY A 221 13.94 -28.36 21.25
CA GLY A 221 14.69 -29.25 22.14
C GLY A 221 15.98 -28.65 22.71
N TYR A 222 16.17 -27.31 22.64
CA TYR A 222 17.36 -26.66 23.18
C TYR A 222 17.36 -26.73 24.70
N GLU A 223 18.54 -26.92 25.29
CA GLU A 223 18.67 -26.93 26.74
C GLU A 223 18.34 -25.55 27.31
N GLN A 224 17.33 -25.48 28.18
CA GLN A 224 16.76 -24.23 28.66
C GLN A 224 17.78 -23.36 29.40
N GLU A 225 18.57 -23.94 30.32
CA GLU A 225 19.57 -23.21 31.10
C GLU A 225 20.69 -22.67 30.20
N ALA A 226 21.14 -23.42 29.21
CA ALA A 226 22.15 -22.99 28.28
C ALA A 226 21.69 -21.82 27.40
N VAL A 227 20.42 -21.87 26.95
CA VAL A 227 19.80 -20.76 26.18
C VAL A 227 19.63 -19.53 27.07
N GLU A 228 19.12 -19.71 28.28
CA GLU A 228 18.93 -18.60 29.23
C GLU A 228 20.26 -17.88 29.50
N HIS A 229 21.32 -18.64 29.78
CA HIS A 229 22.64 -18.08 30.02
C HIS A 229 23.18 -17.30 28.84
N LYS A 230 22.96 -17.78 27.61
CA LYS A 230 23.34 -17.04 26.39
C LYS A 230 22.55 -15.76 26.21
N LEU A 231 21.25 -15.75 26.51
CA LEU A 231 20.43 -14.54 26.47
C LEU A 231 20.78 -13.55 27.57
N GLU A 232 21.16 -14.03 28.76
CA GLU A 232 21.64 -13.20 29.85
C GLU A 232 23.00 -12.58 29.52
N ASP A 233 23.92 -13.36 28.93
CA ASP A 233 25.20 -12.84 28.46
C ASP A 233 25.04 -11.69 27.46
N ARG A 234 24.04 -11.69 26.63
CA ARG A 234 23.72 -10.57 25.72
C ARG A 234 23.35 -9.29 26.44
N VAL A 235 22.64 -9.43 27.56
CA VAL A 235 22.19 -8.29 28.37
C VAL A 235 23.31 -7.80 29.28
N LEU A 236 24.17 -8.70 29.74
CA LEU A 236 25.17 -8.44 30.77
C LEU A 236 26.61 -8.32 30.21
N SER A 237 26.88 -8.94 29.05
CA SER A 237 28.23 -8.98 28.55
C SER A 237 28.63 -7.71 27.84
N GLN A 238 29.89 -7.33 28.12
CA GLN A 238 30.58 -6.24 27.45
C GLN A 238 30.91 -6.56 25.96
N LYS A 239 30.34 -7.61 25.39
CA LYS A 239 30.52 -7.93 23.97
C LYS A 239 29.74 -6.96 23.13
N ASN A 240 30.40 -6.31 22.22
CA ASN A 240 29.99 -5.21 21.36
C ASN A 240 28.84 -5.51 20.39
N PHE A 241 27.76 -6.19 20.80
CA PHE A 241 26.73 -6.58 19.89
C PHE A 241 25.31 -6.47 20.49
N MET A 242 24.55 -5.53 19.96
CA MET A 242 23.12 -5.35 20.26
C MET A 242 22.30 -5.93 19.12
N ASP A 243 21.68 -7.07 19.34
CA ASP A 243 20.88 -7.77 18.33
C ASP A 243 19.45 -7.26 18.31
N HIS A 244 19.03 -6.65 17.18
CA HIS A 244 17.66 -6.14 17.02
C HIS A 244 16.60 -7.24 17.19
N ALA A 245 16.86 -8.46 16.76
CA ALA A 245 15.93 -9.58 16.88
C ALA A 245 15.58 -9.89 18.34
N TYR A 246 16.60 -9.94 19.20
CA TYR A 246 16.39 -10.12 20.63
C TYR A 246 15.56 -8.98 21.24
N PHE A 247 15.96 -7.74 20.96
CA PHE A 247 15.24 -6.58 21.49
C PHE A 247 13.82 -6.45 20.91
N SER A 248 13.58 -6.86 19.67
CA SER A 248 12.25 -6.93 19.08
C SER A 248 11.35 -7.91 19.83
N ALA A 249 11.86 -9.11 20.11
CA ALA A 249 11.12 -10.11 20.88
C ALA A 249 10.79 -9.62 22.30
N VAL A 250 11.75 -8.98 22.98
CA VAL A 250 11.55 -8.43 24.33
C VAL A 250 10.56 -7.27 24.32
N LEU A 251 10.68 -6.33 23.38
CA LEU A 251 9.75 -5.18 23.25
C LEU A 251 8.32 -5.64 22.99
N LEU A 252 8.14 -6.57 22.05
CA LEU A 252 6.82 -7.11 21.73
C LEU A 252 6.23 -7.84 22.94
N ALA A 253 7.01 -8.66 23.66
CA ALA A 253 6.56 -9.35 24.87
C ALA A 253 6.07 -8.34 25.92
N LYS A 254 6.85 -7.29 26.20
CA LYS A 254 6.45 -6.26 27.16
C LYS A 254 5.20 -5.52 26.75
N LYS A 255 5.05 -5.22 25.48
CA LYS A 255 3.84 -4.57 24.95
C LYS A 255 2.60 -5.47 25.09
N LEU A 256 2.71 -6.74 24.76
CA LEU A 256 1.64 -7.70 24.95
C LEU A 256 1.25 -7.83 26.43
N PHE A 257 2.23 -7.94 27.33
CA PHE A 257 1.98 -8.02 28.77
C PHE A 257 1.38 -6.74 29.36
N SER A 258 1.55 -5.60 28.71
CA SER A 258 0.93 -4.32 29.17
C SER A 258 -0.58 -4.27 28.91
N VAL A 259 -1.13 -5.18 28.13
CA VAL A 259 -2.58 -5.31 27.91
C VAL A 259 -3.20 -6.04 29.10
N ALA A 260 -4.22 -5.44 29.73
CA ALA A 260 -4.77 -5.90 31.02
C ALA A 260 -5.24 -7.38 30.98
N ASP A 261 -5.93 -7.79 29.93
CA ASP A 261 -6.52 -9.13 29.78
C ASP A 261 -5.72 -10.02 28.85
N PHE A 262 -4.46 -9.69 28.58
CA PHE A 262 -3.63 -10.49 27.69
C PHE A 262 -3.23 -11.81 28.35
N GLU A 263 -3.54 -12.93 27.70
CA GLU A 263 -3.09 -14.25 28.09
C GLU A 263 -2.06 -14.79 27.09
N MET A 264 -0.87 -15.12 27.59
CA MET A 264 0.17 -15.76 26.81
C MET A 264 -0.24 -17.20 26.46
N SER A 265 -0.08 -17.58 25.20
CA SER A 265 -0.24 -18.96 24.73
C SER A 265 1.05 -19.45 24.07
N MET A 266 1.13 -20.75 23.76
CA MET A 266 2.27 -21.27 22.99
C MET A 266 2.44 -20.59 21.63
N GLN A 267 1.35 -20.24 20.98
CA GLN A 267 1.38 -19.55 19.68
C GLN A 267 2.00 -18.14 19.78
N TYR A 268 1.67 -17.39 20.85
CA TYR A 268 2.34 -16.11 21.10
C TYR A 268 3.81 -16.28 21.46
N LEU A 269 4.15 -17.36 22.18
CA LEU A 269 5.53 -17.68 22.48
C LEU A 269 6.29 -18.08 21.21
N ASP A 270 5.64 -18.79 20.28
CA ASP A 270 6.19 -19.09 18.96
C ASP A 270 6.44 -17.80 18.15
N VAL A 271 5.58 -16.77 18.28
CA VAL A 271 5.83 -15.46 17.68
C VAL A 271 7.12 -14.84 18.21
N LEU A 272 7.28 -14.81 19.53
CA LEU A 272 8.48 -14.20 20.16
C LEU A 272 9.76 -14.97 19.82
N THR A 273 9.70 -16.29 19.81
CA THR A 273 10.86 -17.14 19.45
C THR A 273 11.16 -17.08 17.96
N ALA A 274 10.15 -16.92 17.09
CA ALA A 274 10.36 -16.69 15.67
C ALA A 274 11.14 -15.37 15.43
N ILE A 275 10.76 -14.31 16.10
CA ILE A 275 11.46 -13.03 16.04
C ILE A 275 12.89 -13.18 16.57
N LEU A 276 13.10 -13.86 17.70
CA LEU A 276 14.45 -14.09 18.23
C LEU A 276 15.35 -14.86 17.26
N LEU A 277 14.80 -15.85 16.56
CA LEU A 277 15.56 -16.76 15.71
C LEU A 277 15.92 -16.20 14.33
N HIS A 278 15.31 -15.09 13.87
CA HIS A 278 15.53 -14.64 12.49
C HIS A 278 16.91 -14.03 12.23
N ASN A 279 17.66 -13.65 13.28
CA ASN A 279 18.97 -13.02 13.14
C ASN A 279 20.07 -13.77 13.93
N SER A 280 20.95 -13.02 14.54
CA SER A 280 22.24 -13.46 15.06
C SER A 280 22.18 -14.57 16.10
N PHE A 281 21.11 -14.69 16.89
CA PHE A 281 20.98 -15.79 17.85
C PHE A 281 21.05 -17.15 17.15
N ASN A 282 20.27 -17.34 16.10
CA ASN A 282 20.28 -18.59 15.35
C ASN A 282 21.58 -18.76 14.54
N LYS A 283 22.08 -17.66 13.96
CA LYS A 283 23.30 -17.66 13.14
C LYS A 283 24.56 -18.06 13.90
N TYR A 284 24.73 -17.59 15.13
CA TYR A 284 26.01 -17.67 15.84
C TYR A 284 25.94 -18.36 17.20
N GLU A 285 24.78 -18.43 17.83
CA GLU A 285 24.65 -18.78 19.24
C GLU A 285 23.76 -19.99 19.52
N ALA A 286 22.87 -20.35 18.58
CA ALA A 286 22.05 -21.53 18.73
C ALA A 286 22.92 -22.78 18.95
N PRO A 287 22.52 -23.68 19.84
CA PRO A 287 23.36 -24.83 20.21
C PRO A 287 23.81 -25.69 19.02
N ASP A 288 22.92 -25.91 18.07
CA ASP A 288 23.17 -26.83 16.95
C ASP A 288 23.53 -26.12 15.66
N ARG A 289 23.25 -24.81 15.53
CA ARG A 289 23.42 -24.02 14.30
C ARG A 289 22.86 -24.74 13.06
N ARG A 290 21.73 -25.40 13.23
CA ARG A 290 21.07 -26.16 12.16
C ARG A 290 19.96 -25.35 11.51
N PRO A 291 19.67 -25.62 10.25
CA PRO A 291 18.49 -25.05 9.59
C PRO A 291 17.21 -25.41 10.34
N ILE A 292 16.26 -24.49 10.32
CA ILE A 292 14.96 -24.68 10.96
C ILE A 292 13.99 -25.24 9.92
N ALA A 293 13.47 -26.44 10.18
CA ALA A 293 12.46 -27.05 9.32
C ALA A 293 11.08 -26.44 9.60
N VAL A 294 10.24 -26.38 8.58
CA VAL A 294 8.87 -25.85 8.70
C VAL A 294 8.02 -26.67 9.69
N SER A 295 8.29 -27.97 9.81
CA SER A 295 7.60 -28.85 10.75
C SER A 295 8.00 -28.64 12.22
N GLU A 296 9.13 -27.97 12.47
CA GLU A 296 9.62 -27.67 13.81
C GLU A 296 9.19 -26.30 14.30
N HIS A 297 9.25 -25.30 13.41
CA HIS A 297 8.86 -23.93 13.73
C HIS A 297 8.44 -23.13 12.47
N PRO A 298 7.19 -23.29 11.98
CA PRO A 298 6.78 -22.73 10.71
C PRO A 298 6.86 -21.20 10.62
N LEU A 299 6.63 -20.50 11.73
CA LEU A 299 6.74 -19.03 11.77
C LEU A 299 8.19 -18.57 11.64
N SER A 300 9.15 -19.21 12.31
CA SER A 300 10.58 -18.88 12.16
C SER A 300 11.07 -19.15 10.75
N TYR A 301 10.72 -20.34 10.21
CA TYR A 301 11.05 -20.70 8.84
C TYR A 301 10.57 -19.65 7.83
N LEU A 302 9.30 -19.26 7.93
CA LEU A 302 8.72 -18.29 7.02
C LEU A 302 9.32 -16.89 7.19
N LEU A 303 9.58 -16.47 8.45
CA LEU A 303 10.18 -15.16 8.70
C LEU A 303 11.58 -15.06 8.09
N ILE A 304 12.45 -16.03 8.37
CA ILE A 304 13.81 -16.05 7.83
C ILE A 304 13.77 -16.03 6.30
N LEU A 305 12.90 -16.85 5.69
CA LEU A 305 12.74 -16.91 4.24
C LEU A 305 12.27 -15.57 3.65
N CYS A 306 11.20 -14.99 4.19
CA CYS A 306 10.63 -13.76 3.66
C CYS A 306 11.53 -12.54 3.90
N ASP A 307 12.19 -12.46 5.04
CA ASP A 307 13.12 -11.38 5.37
C ASP A 307 14.30 -11.34 4.39
N GLU A 308 14.94 -12.48 4.16
CA GLU A 308 16.07 -12.57 3.22
C GLU A 308 15.64 -12.37 1.76
N LEU A 309 14.48 -12.86 1.35
CA LEU A 309 13.96 -12.66 0.01
C LEU A 309 13.52 -11.21 -0.24
N GLN A 310 13.18 -10.44 0.78
CA GLN A 310 12.77 -9.06 0.61
C GLN A 310 13.99 -8.15 0.38
N SER A 311 14.45 -8.09 -0.86
CA SER A 311 15.61 -7.30 -1.30
C SER A 311 15.27 -6.32 -2.42
N TRP A 312 14.02 -5.93 -2.56
CA TRP A 312 13.56 -4.89 -3.48
C TRP A 312 13.03 -3.69 -2.71
N ASP A 313 12.99 -2.54 -3.38
CA ASP A 313 12.45 -1.27 -2.87
C ASP A 313 13.05 -0.82 -1.51
N ARG A 314 14.31 -1.20 -1.26
CA ARG A 314 15.06 -0.81 -0.06
C ARG A 314 15.89 0.44 -0.38
N LEU A 315 15.30 1.61 -0.16
CA LEU A 315 16.03 2.88 -0.27
C LEU A 315 17.01 3.01 0.90
N ALA A 316 18.28 3.26 0.59
CA ALA A 316 19.25 3.64 1.59
C ALA A 316 19.12 5.15 1.88
N TYR A 317 18.82 5.50 3.12
CA TYR A 317 18.94 6.87 3.59
C TYR A 317 20.39 7.16 3.95
N GLY A 318 20.98 8.23 3.44
CA GLY A 318 22.35 8.62 3.74
C GLY A 318 23.19 8.90 2.48
N LYS A 319 24.47 9.18 2.66
CA LYS A 319 25.40 9.60 1.59
C LYS A 319 25.26 8.75 0.34
N ILE A 320 24.99 9.40 -0.75
CA ILE A 320 24.83 8.89 -2.14
C ILE A 320 26.05 8.05 -2.64
N SER A 321 27.02 7.78 -1.80
CA SER A 321 28.31 7.21 -2.16
C SER A 321 28.36 5.70 -2.38
N LYS A 322 27.26 4.95 -2.09
CA LYS A 322 27.19 3.51 -2.44
C LYS A 322 26.07 3.29 -3.42
N ARG A 323 26.46 3.09 -4.67
CA ARG A 323 25.63 2.66 -5.78
C ARG A 323 25.39 1.15 -5.72
N ASP A 324 24.84 0.65 -4.61
CA ASP A 324 24.39 -0.74 -4.59
C ASP A 324 23.18 -0.86 -5.53
N PRO A 325 23.16 -1.81 -6.44
CA PRO A 325 22.02 -2.05 -7.29
C PRO A 325 20.82 -2.45 -6.43
N ILE A 326 19.70 -1.74 -6.59
CA ILE A 326 18.48 -1.99 -5.84
C ILE A 326 17.42 -2.44 -6.83
N ALA A 327 16.87 -3.64 -6.62
CA ALA A 327 15.65 -4.02 -7.32
C ALA A 327 14.51 -3.12 -6.85
N TRP A 328 13.74 -2.60 -7.79
CA TRP A 328 12.62 -1.71 -7.46
C TRP A 328 11.26 -2.44 -7.42
N ASP A 329 11.17 -3.62 -8.03
CA ASP A 329 9.95 -4.44 -8.04
C ASP A 329 10.30 -5.93 -8.17
N ILE A 330 9.32 -6.79 -7.97
CA ILE A 330 9.44 -8.23 -8.16
C ILE A 330 8.27 -8.80 -8.97
N ARG A 331 8.51 -9.97 -9.54
CA ARG A 331 7.46 -10.85 -10.07
C ARG A 331 7.58 -12.22 -9.44
N LEU A 332 6.44 -12.80 -9.09
CA LEU A 332 6.34 -14.04 -8.35
C LEU A 332 5.61 -15.13 -9.13
N ASP A 333 6.06 -16.36 -8.97
CA ASP A 333 5.34 -17.57 -9.33
C ASP A 333 5.51 -18.58 -8.20
N ILE A 334 4.48 -18.76 -7.41
CA ILE A 334 4.49 -19.59 -6.20
C ILE A 334 3.53 -20.77 -6.40
N ALA A 335 4.02 -21.97 -6.18
CA ALA A 335 3.28 -23.23 -6.22
C ALA A 335 3.74 -24.11 -5.05
N ASP A 336 3.11 -25.29 -4.91
CA ASP A 336 3.49 -26.23 -3.87
C ASP A 336 5.00 -26.54 -3.91
N LYS A 337 5.67 -26.23 -2.81
CA LYS A 337 7.12 -26.43 -2.64
C LYS A 337 7.99 -25.76 -3.73
N SER A 338 7.50 -24.66 -4.33
CA SER A 338 8.25 -23.95 -5.36
C SER A 338 7.99 -22.46 -5.29
N ILE A 339 9.05 -21.67 -5.23
CA ILE A 339 9.01 -20.21 -5.28
C ILE A 339 9.95 -19.74 -6.35
N LYS A 340 9.43 -19.02 -7.35
CA LYS A 340 10.22 -18.33 -8.35
C LYS A 340 10.05 -16.84 -8.15
N ILE A 341 11.15 -16.13 -7.99
CA ILE A 341 11.19 -14.67 -7.84
C ILE A 341 12.04 -14.08 -8.94
N LYS A 342 11.48 -13.12 -9.65
CA LYS A 342 12.21 -12.30 -10.60
C LYS A 342 12.33 -10.88 -10.01
N TYR A 343 13.56 -10.44 -9.77
CA TYR A 343 13.86 -9.09 -9.30
C TYR A 343 14.05 -8.16 -10.50
N ILE A 344 13.41 -6.99 -10.45
CA ILE A 344 13.43 -6.01 -11.55
C ILE A 344 14.27 -4.82 -11.12
N PHE A 345 15.32 -4.56 -11.87
CA PHE A 345 16.26 -3.46 -11.66
C PHE A 345 16.04 -2.34 -12.67
N ASP A 346 16.36 -1.11 -12.28
CA ASP A 346 16.46 0.00 -13.22
C ASP A 346 17.57 -0.24 -14.25
N SER A 347 17.35 0.19 -15.49
CA SER A 347 18.42 0.33 -16.46
C SER A 347 19.37 1.42 -15.98
N PHE A 348 20.52 1.01 -15.42
CA PHE A 348 21.58 1.96 -15.08
C PHE A 348 22.21 2.48 -16.37
N ILE A 349 21.86 3.69 -16.71
CA ILE A 349 22.54 4.47 -17.73
C ILE A 349 23.77 5.08 -17.06
N ASN A 350 24.95 4.49 -17.28
CA ASN A 350 26.19 5.18 -16.99
C ASN A 350 26.32 6.34 -17.99
N LYS A 351 26.08 7.56 -17.46
CA LYS A 351 26.34 8.77 -18.22
C LYS A 351 27.83 9.06 -18.09
N GLU A 352 28.63 8.68 -19.08
CA GLU A 352 29.99 9.19 -19.21
C GLU A 352 29.91 10.59 -19.76
N TYR A 353 30.29 11.56 -18.93
CA TYR A 353 30.43 12.93 -19.36
C TYR A 353 31.77 13.09 -20.05
N ASN A 354 31.74 13.48 -21.31
CA ASN A 354 32.94 13.81 -22.06
C ASN A 354 33.16 15.33 -21.96
N GLU A 355 34.17 15.73 -21.19
CA GLU A 355 34.51 17.13 -20.96
C GLU A 355 34.93 17.86 -22.25
N ASP A 356 35.47 17.15 -23.25
CA ASP A 356 35.99 17.77 -24.48
C ASP A 356 34.89 18.22 -25.46
N ASN A 357 33.70 17.62 -25.42
CA ASN A 357 32.60 17.95 -26.35
C ASN A 357 31.26 18.21 -25.68
N LEU A 358 31.20 18.33 -24.35
CA LEU A 358 29.95 18.56 -23.59
C LEU A 358 28.86 17.53 -23.95
N SER A 359 29.24 16.34 -24.38
CA SER A 359 28.32 15.27 -24.77
C SER A 359 28.20 14.21 -23.69
N VAL A 360 26.98 13.75 -23.46
CA VAL A 360 26.68 12.62 -22.56
C VAL A 360 26.60 11.36 -23.41
N LYS A 361 27.58 10.49 -23.27
CA LYS A 361 27.54 9.15 -23.91
C LYS A 361 26.85 8.16 -22.99
N ILE A 362 25.78 7.57 -23.47
CA ILE A 362 25.06 6.50 -22.77
C ILE A 362 25.83 5.20 -23.06
N VAL A 363 26.48 4.63 -22.04
CA VAL A 363 27.21 3.36 -22.17
C VAL A 363 26.43 2.28 -21.41
N TYR A 364 25.88 1.34 -22.15
CA TYR A 364 25.32 0.11 -21.57
C TYR A 364 26.47 -0.83 -21.19
N ASN A 365 26.65 -1.06 -19.91
CA ASN A 365 27.70 -1.97 -19.45
C ASN A 365 27.15 -3.41 -19.38
N LYS A 366 27.52 -4.24 -20.34
CA LYS A 366 27.13 -5.67 -20.38
C LYS A 366 27.62 -6.44 -19.14
N ASN A 367 28.73 -6.04 -18.56
CA ASN A 367 29.31 -6.67 -17.36
C ASN A 367 28.58 -6.28 -16.09
N TYR A 368 27.69 -5.29 -16.13
CA TYR A 368 26.95 -4.81 -14.96
C TYR A 368 25.92 -5.83 -14.48
N LEU A 369 25.21 -6.49 -15.39
CA LEU A 369 24.27 -7.56 -15.07
C LEU A 369 24.95 -8.75 -14.39
N GLU A 370 26.11 -9.18 -14.91
CA GLU A 370 26.88 -10.28 -14.33
C GLU A 370 27.40 -9.93 -12.93
N MET A 371 27.82 -8.67 -12.71
CA MET A 371 28.26 -8.18 -11.41
C MET A 371 27.11 -8.13 -10.40
N ILE A 372 25.94 -7.59 -10.80
CA ILE A 372 24.75 -7.56 -9.95
C ILE A 372 24.31 -8.97 -9.60
N GLU A 373 24.26 -9.86 -10.58
CA GLU A 373 23.85 -11.24 -10.38
C GLU A 373 24.73 -11.92 -9.34
N GLY A 374 26.06 -11.78 -9.46
CA GLY A 374 27.01 -12.34 -8.51
C GLY A 374 26.87 -11.77 -7.10
N GLU A 375 26.82 -10.45 -6.95
CA GLU A 375 26.73 -9.79 -5.65
C GLU A 375 25.35 -9.97 -5.00
N PHE A 376 24.28 -9.82 -5.76
CA PHE A 376 22.91 -9.89 -5.25
C PHE A 376 22.53 -11.33 -4.89
N VAL A 377 22.82 -12.28 -5.74
CA VAL A 377 22.58 -13.69 -5.49
C VAL A 377 23.44 -14.16 -4.32
N ALA A 378 24.71 -13.79 -4.23
CA ALA A 378 25.56 -14.12 -3.09
C ALA A 378 25.03 -13.56 -1.77
N LYS A 379 24.42 -12.37 -1.77
CA LYS A 379 23.83 -11.76 -0.57
C LYS A 379 22.60 -12.54 -0.08
N ILE A 380 21.70 -12.95 -0.98
CA ILE A 380 20.51 -13.74 -0.64
C ILE A 380 20.91 -15.17 -0.25
N LEU A 381 21.89 -15.74 -0.95
CA LEU A 381 22.39 -17.09 -0.70
C LEU A 381 23.32 -17.19 0.51
N GLY A 382 23.79 -16.06 1.04
CA GLY A 382 24.59 -16.01 2.26
C GLY A 382 23.86 -16.46 3.54
N THR A 383 22.58 -16.82 3.41
CA THR A 383 21.74 -17.37 4.48
C THR A 383 21.73 -18.89 4.55
N ASP A 384 22.54 -19.53 3.77
CA ASP A 384 22.66 -20.98 3.64
C ASP A 384 22.84 -21.75 4.96
N TYR A 385 23.38 -21.06 5.98
CA TYR A 385 23.54 -21.63 7.32
C TYR A 385 22.28 -21.56 8.19
N ILE A 386 21.21 -20.87 7.76
CA ILE A 386 19.95 -20.76 8.48
C ILE A 386 18.85 -21.59 7.82
N LEU A 387 18.75 -21.48 6.50
CA LEU A 387 17.80 -22.20 5.66
C LEU A 387 18.56 -23.14 4.77
N ASP A 388 18.20 -24.41 4.85
CA ASP A 388 18.67 -25.36 3.88
C ASP A 388 17.81 -25.27 2.63
N ASN A 389 18.41 -24.77 1.54
CA ASN A 389 17.67 -24.53 0.30
C ASN A 389 18.31 -25.26 -0.87
N PRO A 390 17.72 -26.37 -1.35
CA PRO A 390 18.30 -27.19 -2.40
C PRO A 390 18.30 -26.56 -3.78
N SER A 391 17.49 -25.55 -4.01
CA SER A 391 17.44 -24.88 -5.32
C SER A 391 18.57 -23.89 -5.55
N ILE A 392 19.26 -23.54 -4.50
CA ILE A 392 20.51 -22.78 -4.59
C ILE A 392 21.58 -23.74 -5.10
N LYS A 393 21.80 -23.76 -6.38
CA LYS A 393 22.77 -24.64 -7.07
C LYS A 393 24.22 -24.44 -6.67
N SER A 394 24.54 -23.41 -5.91
CA SER A 394 25.88 -23.12 -5.46
C SER A 394 26.19 -23.95 -4.22
N SER A 395 27.06 -24.89 -4.36
CA SER A 395 27.90 -25.47 -3.29
C SER A 395 27.25 -26.19 -2.11
N LEU A 396 25.97 -26.15 -1.87
CA LEU A 396 25.31 -26.83 -0.76
C LEU A 396 24.90 -28.25 -1.14
N ASN A 397 25.85 -29.10 -1.45
CA ASN A 397 25.65 -30.56 -1.55
C ASN A 397 25.35 -31.22 -0.22
N ASN A 398 24.80 -30.51 0.74
CA ASN A 398 24.47 -31.03 2.05
C ASN A 398 22.99 -31.42 2.14
N GLN A 399 22.58 -32.42 1.39
CA GLN A 399 21.25 -33.07 1.54
C GLN A 399 20.95 -33.52 2.99
N LYS A 400 21.91 -33.49 3.91
CA LYS A 400 21.75 -33.89 5.31
C LYS A 400 20.80 -33.01 6.12
N TYR A 401 20.52 -31.80 5.65
CA TYR A 401 19.70 -30.84 6.39
C TYR A 401 18.24 -30.76 5.91
N TYR A 402 17.86 -31.60 4.95
CA TYR A 402 16.52 -31.61 4.32
C TYR A 402 15.49 -32.50 5.03
N GLU A 403 15.62 -32.71 6.32
CA GLU A 403 14.59 -33.36 7.10
C GLU A 403 13.51 -32.34 7.44
N GLY A 404 12.42 -32.35 6.69
CA GLY A 404 11.29 -31.46 6.89
C GLY A 404 10.76 -30.83 5.61
N TYR A 405 9.89 -29.86 5.73
CA TYR A 405 9.41 -29.10 4.60
C TYR A 405 10.40 -27.97 4.27
N ILE A 406 10.90 -28.01 3.06
CA ILE A 406 11.84 -27.03 2.55
C ILE A 406 11.31 -26.60 1.19
N VAL A 407 11.60 -25.38 0.77
CA VAL A 407 11.32 -24.94 -0.59
C VAL A 407 12.26 -25.65 -1.54
N PRO A 408 11.86 -26.74 -2.22
CA PRO A 408 12.77 -27.55 -3.02
C PRO A 408 13.21 -26.86 -4.29
N ASN A 409 12.44 -25.82 -4.73
CA ASN A 409 12.67 -25.07 -5.96
C ASN A 409 12.54 -23.56 -5.67
N LEU A 410 13.57 -22.97 -5.11
CA LEU A 410 13.73 -21.52 -5.08
C LEU A 410 14.53 -21.09 -6.29
N ASP A 411 13.89 -20.40 -7.23
CA ASP A 411 14.51 -19.90 -8.46
C ASP A 411 14.53 -18.38 -8.42
N LEU A 412 15.73 -17.81 -8.38
CA LEU A 412 15.97 -16.38 -8.36
C LEU A 412 16.47 -15.94 -9.73
N THR A 413 15.75 -15.04 -10.36
CA THR A 413 16.13 -14.45 -11.65
C THR A 413 16.16 -12.93 -11.57
N LEU A 414 16.97 -12.31 -12.42
CA LEU A 414 17.11 -10.86 -12.49
C LEU A 414 16.66 -10.37 -13.85
N GLU A 415 16.00 -9.22 -13.88
CA GLU A 415 15.61 -8.52 -15.10
C GLU A 415 15.93 -7.04 -14.97
N VAL A 416 16.47 -6.45 -16.03
CA VAL A 416 16.64 -4.99 -16.12
C VAL A 416 15.53 -4.46 -17.00
N ALA A 417 14.66 -3.65 -16.42
CA ALA A 417 13.58 -3.00 -17.14
C ALA A 417 14.04 -1.66 -17.70
N GLU A 418 13.62 -1.33 -18.92
CA GLU A 418 13.87 -0.02 -19.51
C GLU A 418 13.01 1.09 -18.88
N GLU A 419 11.92 0.74 -18.25
CA GLU A 419 10.96 1.67 -17.63
C GLU A 419 11.18 1.78 -16.13
N LYS A 420 11.40 3.00 -15.68
CA LYS A 420 11.46 3.36 -14.27
C LYS A 420 10.05 3.58 -13.73
N LYS A 421 9.69 2.88 -12.65
CA LYS A 421 8.48 3.21 -11.91
C LYS A 421 8.69 4.53 -11.19
N GLU A 422 8.08 5.62 -11.67
CA GLU A 422 8.08 6.88 -10.94
C GLU A 422 7.36 6.67 -9.61
N LYS A 423 8.11 6.67 -8.51
CA LYS A 423 7.50 6.79 -7.19
C LYS A 423 6.96 8.20 -7.06
N LYS A 424 5.69 8.35 -6.73
CA LYS A 424 5.17 9.62 -6.25
C LYS A 424 5.94 9.97 -4.98
N VAL A 425 6.87 10.91 -5.09
CA VAL A 425 7.51 11.48 -3.92
C VAL A 425 6.44 12.29 -3.22
N SER A 426 6.11 11.91 -1.98
CA SER A 426 5.24 12.74 -1.15
C SER A 426 5.89 14.12 -0.99
N LEU A 427 5.16 15.18 -1.34
CA LEU A 427 5.59 16.55 -1.09
C LEU A 427 5.58 16.90 0.41
N ILE A 428 5.13 15.99 1.25
CA ILE A 428 5.18 16.12 2.70
C ILE A 428 6.64 15.92 3.12
N THR A 429 7.35 17.00 3.26
CA THR A 429 8.78 17.02 3.64
C THR A 429 9.01 16.94 5.15
N SER A 430 7.96 16.65 5.94
CA SER A 430 8.10 16.56 7.38
C SER A 430 8.49 15.13 7.81
N ASP A 431 9.42 15.05 8.72
CA ASP A 431 9.95 13.82 9.29
C ASP A 431 8.92 13.05 10.16
N LYS A 432 7.76 13.67 10.39
CA LYS A 432 6.66 13.17 11.19
C LYS A 432 5.37 13.07 10.38
N SER A 433 5.47 12.78 9.09
CA SER A 433 4.33 12.84 8.16
C SER A 433 3.13 12.01 8.60
N PHE A 434 3.35 10.78 9.03
CA PHE A 434 2.25 9.90 9.45
C PHE A 434 1.54 10.41 10.71
N PHE A 435 2.27 10.92 11.69
CA PHE A 435 1.69 11.38 12.97
C PHE A 435 0.89 12.64 12.77
N ASN A 436 1.39 13.54 11.92
CA ASN A 436 0.63 14.70 11.51
C ASN A 436 -0.66 14.27 10.79
N LEU A 437 -0.62 13.20 9.97
CA LEU A 437 -1.81 12.68 9.30
C LEU A 437 -2.84 12.09 10.28
N TYR A 438 -2.40 11.35 11.30
CA TYR A 438 -3.31 10.82 12.30
C TYR A 438 -3.94 11.93 13.15
N ASP A 439 -3.16 12.87 13.62
CA ASP A 439 -3.64 14.00 14.39
C ASP A 439 -4.53 14.90 13.55
N LEU A 440 -4.18 15.10 12.29
CA LEU A 440 -5.01 15.79 11.31
C LEU A 440 -6.35 15.07 11.07
N ALA A 441 -6.31 13.74 10.92
CA ALA A 441 -7.52 12.92 10.78
C ALA A 441 -8.43 13.05 12.01
N LYS A 442 -7.86 13.09 13.21
CA LYS A 442 -8.59 13.36 14.46
C LYS A 442 -9.22 14.75 14.46
N LEU A 443 -8.48 15.79 14.04
CA LEU A 443 -9.00 17.15 13.93
C LEU A 443 -10.13 17.27 12.90
N ILE A 444 -9.99 16.56 11.76
CA ILE A 444 -11.03 16.45 10.73
C ILE A 444 -12.30 15.86 11.33
N HIS A 445 -12.18 14.77 12.08
CA HIS A 445 -13.32 14.15 12.74
C HIS A 445 -14.01 15.09 13.73
N VAL A 446 -13.24 15.78 14.58
CA VAL A 446 -13.78 16.75 15.53
C VAL A 446 -14.52 17.88 14.82
N SER A 447 -13.93 18.45 13.78
CA SER A 447 -14.55 19.54 12.99
C SER A 447 -15.83 19.08 12.28
N TYR A 448 -15.82 17.85 11.73
CA TYR A 448 -17.01 17.27 11.14
C TYR A 448 -18.14 17.07 12.17
N ASN A 449 -17.82 16.59 13.37
CA ASN A 449 -18.78 16.43 14.45
C ASN A 449 -19.36 17.76 14.92
N GLU A 450 -18.51 18.80 15.04
CA GLU A 450 -18.97 20.15 15.39
C GLU A 450 -19.99 20.68 14.37
N TYR A 451 -19.75 20.47 13.10
CA TYR A 451 -20.68 20.84 12.03
C TYR A 451 -21.98 20.05 12.07
N CYS A 452 -21.89 18.75 12.33
CA CYS A 452 -23.06 17.88 12.41
C CYS A 452 -23.89 18.04 13.67
N LYS A 453 -23.39 18.81 14.67
CA LYS A 453 -24.16 19.13 15.89
C LYS A 453 -25.45 19.88 15.54
N GLY A 454 -26.57 19.21 15.65
CA GLY A 454 -27.88 19.75 15.33
C GLY A 454 -28.52 19.22 14.05
N LEU A 455 -27.81 18.37 13.30
CA LEU A 455 -28.41 17.65 12.18
C LEU A 455 -29.04 16.33 12.68
N GLU A 456 -30.29 16.08 12.34
CA GLU A 456 -30.99 14.84 12.72
C GLU A 456 -30.24 13.61 12.20
N GLY A 457 -29.92 12.65 13.09
CA GLY A 457 -29.25 11.40 12.74
C GLY A 457 -27.73 11.44 12.73
N SER A 458 -27.08 12.52 13.20
CA SER A 458 -25.62 12.57 13.32
C SER A 458 -25.12 11.83 14.56
N ARG A 459 -24.10 10.96 14.40
CA ARG A 459 -23.35 10.34 15.52
C ARG A 459 -22.30 11.31 16.05
N VAL A 460 -22.71 12.28 16.83
CA VAL A 460 -21.95 13.50 17.11
C VAL A 460 -20.88 13.37 18.20
N ASP A 461 -20.85 12.29 18.99
CA ASP A 461 -20.05 12.27 20.23
C ASP A 461 -19.10 11.07 20.38
N GLU A 462 -18.73 10.37 19.31
CA GLU A 462 -17.76 9.28 19.44
C GLU A 462 -16.33 9.83 19.40
N ASP A 463 -15.53 9.52 20.44
CA ASP A 463 -14.09 9.75 20.44
C ASP A 463 -13.45 9.06 19.20
N PHE A 464 -12.58 9.77 18.49
CA PHE A 464 -11.87 9.24 17.31
C PHE A 464 -11.23 7.86 17.58
N GLY A 465 -10.68 7.66 18.78
CA GLY A 465 -10.10 6.38 19.20
C GLY A 465 -11.10 5.21 19.24
N LYS A 466 -12.38 5.50 19.41
CA LYS A 466 -13.46 4.50 19.50
C LYS A 466 -14.20 4.27 18.18
N LEU A 467 -13.89 5.06 17.14
CA LEU A 467 -14.52 4.90 15.85
C LEU A 467 -14.24 3.50 15.26
N PRO A 468 -15.21 2.93 14.54
CA PRO A 468 -14.94 1.78 13.68
C PRO A 468 -13.76 2.07 12.72
N LEU A 469 -12.97 1.04 12.43
CA LEU A 469 -11.75 1.16 11.62
C LEU A 469 -12.00 1.82 10.25
N GLU A 470 -13.11 1.50 9.59
CA GLU A 470 -13.53 2.11 8.32
C GLU A 470 -13.58 3.65 8.39
N TYR A 471 -14.13 4.20 9.47
CA TYR A 471 -14.23 5.66 9.63
C TYR A 471 -12.87 6.30 9.97
N LYS A 472 -12.03 5.62 10.74
CA LYS A 472 -10.64 6.07 10.99
C LYS A 472 -9.87 6.19 9.69
N ILE A 473 -9.92 5.15 8.84
CA ILE A 473 -9.26 5.13 7.52
C ILE A 473 -9.82 6.24 6.63
N SER A 474 -11.13 6.45 6.61
CA SER A 474 -11.75 7.52 5.84
C SER A 474 -11.20 8.91 6.21
N ASN A 475 -11.07 9.19 7.50
CA ASN A 475 -10.47 10.45 7.95
C ASN A 475 -8.97 10.56 7.62
N ILE A 476 -8.23 9.45 7.67
CA ILE A 476 -6.81 9.41 7.27
C ILE A 476 -6.67 9.65 5.77
N ASP A 477 -7.49 9.04 4.93
CA ASP A 477 -7.49 9.26 3.48
C ASP A 477 -7.87 10.72 3.14
N THR A 478 -8.78 11.32 3.91
CA THR A 478 -9.09 12.75 3.80
C THR A 478 -7.86 13.60 4.14
N ALA A 479 -7.18 13.30 5.26
CA ALA A 479 -5.97 14.01 5.68
C ALA A 479 -4.84 13.92 4.63
N LYS A 480 -4.61 12.73 4.06
CA LYS A 480 -3.64 12.54 2.96
C LYS A 480 -3.95 13.43 1.76
N SER A 481 -5.21 13.59 1.42
CA SER A 481 -5.63 14.39 0.27
C SER A 481 -5.35 15.89 0.42
N TYR A 482 -5.05 16.37 1.62
CA TYR A 482 -4.76 17.79 1.86
C TYR A 482 -3.51 18.28 1.12
N SER A 483 -2.48 17.43 1.04
CA SER A 483 -1.27 17.77 0.24
C SER A 483 -1.60 17.95 -1.23
N ASP A 484 -2.38 17.04 -1.81
CA ASP A 484 -2.78 17.13 -3.21
C ASP A 484 -3.64 18.37 -3.47
N LYS A 485 -4.57 18.68 -2.57
CA LYS A 485 -5.43 19.86 -2.67
C LYS A 485 -4.64 21.17 -2.59
N LEU A 486 -3.69 21.26 -1.66
CA LEU A 486 -2.80 22.41 -1.56
C LEU A 486 -1.93 22.57 -2.81
N ALA A 487 -1.39 21.46 -3.34
CA ALA A 487 -0.61 21.49 -4.58
C ALA A 487 -1.41 22.01 -5.78
N ARG A 488 -2.74 21.79 -5.81
CA ARG A 488 -3.63 22.34 -6.86
C ARG A 488 -3.77 23.85 -6.84
N ILE A 489 -3.47 24.48 -5.71
CA ILE A 489 -3.49 25.94 -5.54
C ILE A 489 -2.07 26.50 -5.30
N ASP A 490 -1.06 25.83 -5.81
CA ASP A 490 0.36 26.22 -5.70
C ASP A 490 0.83 26.39 -4.25
N CYS A 491 0.33 25.56 -3.34
CA CYS A 491 0.69 25.58 -1.93
C CYS A 491 1.16 24.21 -1.46
N PHE A 492 1.96 24.22 -0.42
CA PHE A 492 2.30 23.02 0.36
C PHE A 492 2.45 23.39 1.84
N TYR A 493 2.42 22.43 2.73
CA TYR A 493 2.64 22.66 4.15
C TYR A 493 3.91 21.95 4.66
N SER A 494 4.57 22.57 5.64
CA SER A 494 5.75 22.00 6.29
C SER A 494 5.82 22.47 7.75
N SER A 495 6.39 21.62 8.62
CA SER A 495 6.77 21.98 9.98
C SER A 495 8.15 22.64 10.07
N LYS A 496 8.91 22.65 8.96
CA LYS A 496 10.22 23.31 8.86
C LYS A 496 10.06 24.76 8.41
N ASP A 497 10.93 25.61 8.91
CA ASP A 497 11.05 26.97 8.39
C ASP A 497 11.79 26.93 7.04
N LEU A 498 11.09 27.33 6.00
CA LEU A 498 11.60 27.30 4.63
C LEU A 498 11.59 28.73 4.06
N ASP A 499 12.52 29.01 3.14
CA ASP A 499 12.65 30.31 2.47
C ASP A 499 11.65 30.43 1.29
N TYR A 500 10.35 30.32 1.62
CA TYR A 500 9.23 30.52 0.70
C TYR A 500 8.20 31.45 1.33
N PRO A 501 7.40 32.16 0.53
CA PRO A 501 6.33 33.02 1.03
C PRO A 501 5.31 32.24 1.86
N VAL A 502 5.13 32.62 3.12
CA VAL A 502 4.14 32.02 4.00
C VAL A 502 2.75 32.52 3.66
N VAL A 503 1.81 31.61 3.49
CA VAL A 503 0.40 31.91 3.27
C VAL A 503 -0.24 32.26 4.61
N THR A 504 -0.60 33.52 4.80
CA THR A 504 -1.25 34.03 6.02
C THR A 504 -2.77 33.95 5.97
N ASP A 505 -3.34 33.88 4.76
CA ASP A 505 -4.79 33.82 4.55
C ASP A 505 -5.10 32.97 3.31
N ILE A 506 -5.38 31.69 3.52
CA ILE A 506 -5.72 30.77 2.44
C ILE A 506 -7.10 31.07 1.84
N ASN A 507 -8.00 31.71 2.61
CA ASN A 507 -9.30 32.05 2.08
C ASN A 507 -9.19 33.03 0.94
N LYS A 508 -8.17 33.91 0.95
CA LYS A 508 -7.88 34.74 -0.22
C LYS A 508 -7.54 33.89 -1.44
N LEU A 509 -6.80 32.81 -1.31
CA LEU A 509 -6.46 31.92 -2.42
C LEU A 509 -7.67 31.07 -2.89
N ILE A 510 -8.51 30.66 -1.95
CA ILE A 510 -9.70 29.86 -2.25
C ILE A 510 -10.83 30.74 -2.81
N TYR A 511 -10.98 31.98 -2.31
CA TYR A 511 -12.12 32.84 -2.62
C TYR A 511 -11.82 34.05 -3.52
N SER A 512 -10.58 34.59 -3.53
CA SER A 512 -10.35 35.93 -4.10
C SER A 512 -10.17 36.02 -5.60
N SER A 513 -9.73 34.97 -6.23
CA SER A 513 -9.54 35.00 -7.69
C SER A 513 -10.47 34.04 -8.40
N TYR A 514 -11.14 33.15 -7.71
CA TYR A 514 -11.52 31.92 -8.34
C TYR A 514 -12.62 31.19 -7.59
N LYS A 515 -13.82 31.67 -7.81
CA LYS A 515 -15.04 30.88 -7.58
C LYS A 515 -14.89 29.45 -8.16
N ASP A 516 -14.09 29.34 -9.21
CA ASP A 516 -13.79 28.10 -9.90
C ASP A 516 -12.87 27.14 -9.09
N ASN A 517 -11.93 27.64 -8.30
CA ASN A 517 -11.03 26.76 -7.51
C ASN A 517 -11.75 26.09 -6.35
N ARG A 518 -12.63 26.81 -5.65
CA ARG A 518 -13.43 26.23 -4.56
C ARG A 518 -14.31 25.10 -5.08
N GLU A 519 -15.06 25.36 -6.12
CA GLU A 519 -15.95 24.37 -6.70
C GLU A 519 -15.16 23.17 -7.26
N PHE A 520 -14.04 23.41 -7.91
CA PHE A 520 -13.15 22.37 -8.39
C PHE A 520 -12.63 21.49 -7.25
N LEU A 521 -12.14 22.06 -6.15
CA LEU A 521 -11.66 21.31 -4.98
C LEU A 521 -12.78 20.53 -4.28
N CYS A 522 -14.00 21.08 -4.20
CA CYS A 522 -15.16 20.37 -3.68
C CYS A 522 -15.52 19.16 -4.55
N ARG A 523 -15.44 19.29 -5.88
CA ARG A 523 -15.63 18.17 -6.82
C ARG A 523 -14.56 17.08 -6.62
N GLU A 524 -13.32 17.47 -6.49
CA GLU A 524 -12.23 16.50 -6.21
C GLU A 524 -12.43 15.79 -4.86
N GLU A 525 -12.89 16.49 -3.81
CA GLU A 525 -13.22 15.85 -2.54
C GLU A 525 -14.33 14.84 -2.68
N HIS A 526 -15.40 15.18 -3.38
CA HIS A 526 -16.48 14.24 -3.65
C HIS A 526 -15.99 13.00 -4.41
N VAL A 527 -15.20 13.19 -5.46
CA VAL A 527 -14.60 12.08 -6.23
C VAL A 527 -13.71 11.20 -5.35
N ARG A 528 -12.90 11.81 -4.47
CA ARG A 528 -12.10 11.08 -3.49
C ARG A 528 -12.98 10.22 -2.58
N TRP A 529 -14.03 10.83 -2.02
CA TRP A 529 -14.98 10.15 -1.14
C TRP A 529 -15.70 9.00 -1.85
N VAL A 530 -16.15 9.20 -3.09
CA VAL A 530 -16.76 8.14 -3.91
C VAL A 530 -15.79 6.99 -4.12
N LYS A 531 -14.55 7.26 -4.55
CA LYS A 531 -13.52 6.25 -4.76
C LYS A 531 -13.25 5.45 -3.48
N GLU A 532 -13.16 6.13 -2.35
CA GLU A 532 -13.00 5.50 -1.05
C GLU A 532 -14.18 4.57 -0.74
N LYS A 533 -15.42 5.05 -0.86
CA LYS A 533 -16.61 4.24 -0.60
C LYS A 533 -16.67 3.01 -1.50
N LEU A 534 -16.42 3.17 -2.79
CA LEU A 534 -16.37 2.04 -3.73
C LEU A 534 -15.29 1.02 -3.35
N SER A 535 -14.10 1.47 -2.94
CA SER A 535 -13.01 0.59 -2.50
C SER A 535 -13.34 -0.19 -1.23
N LEU A 536 -14.25 0.32 -0.40
CA LEU A 536 -14.76 -0.33 0.81
C LEU A 536 -15.99 -1.20 0.53
N GLY A 537 -16.33 -1.42 -0.72
CA GLY A 537 -17.45 -2.27 -1.17
C GLY A 537 -18.83 -1.61 -1.10
N TRP A 538 -18.90 -0.29 -0.91
CA TRP A 538 -20.15 0.46 -0.99
C TRP A 538 -20.65 0.55 -2.44
N LYS A 539 -21.95 0.67 -2.60
CA LYS A 539 -22.62 0.75 -3.90
C LYS A 539 -23.64 1.90 -3.91
N TYR A 540 -23.96 2.39 -5.10
CA TYR A 540 -25.11 3.27 -5.24
C TYR A 540 -26.39 2.55 -4.85
N GLY A 541 -27.23 3.21 -4.08
CA GLY A 541 -28.57 2.70 -3.72
C GLY A 541 -29.31 3.66 -2.80
N THR A 542 -30.62 3.63 -2.89
CA THR A 542 -31.56 4.50 -2.13
C THR A 542 -32.50 3.69 -1.24
N ASP A 543 -32.45 2.35 -1.31
CA ASP A 543 -33.34 1.45 -0.59
C ASP A 543 -32.86 1.19 0.84
N TYR A 544 -33.00 2.22 1.70
CA TYR A 544 -32.77 2.13 3.14
C TYR A 544 -33.62 3.17 3.91
N VAL A 545 -34.05 2.78 5.09
CA VAL A 545 -34.89 3.64 5.97
C VAL A 545 -34.12 4.18 7.18
N SER A 546 -32.95 3.63 7.49
CA SER A 546 -32.11 4.09 8.59
C SER A 546 -30.61 4.08 8.22
N VAL A 547 -29.81 4.79 9.00
CA VAL A 547 -28.34 4.83 8.85
C VAL A 547 -27.74 3.44 9.07
N GLU A 548 -28.26 2.68 10.04
CA GLU A 548 -27.81 1.34 10.38
C GLU A 548 -28.05 0.38 9.19
N GLU A 549 -29.21 0.45 8.57
CA GLU A 549 -29.55 -0.36 7.39
C GLU A 549 -28.68 0.02 6.20
N ARG A 550 -28.49 1.32 5.95
CA ARG A 550 -27.57 1.84 4.94
C ARG A 550 -26.18 1.25 5.11
N ASN A 551 -25.63 1.31 6.33
CA ASN A 551 -24.30 0.80 6.63
C ASN A 551 -24.21 -0.72 6.49
N ARG A 552 -25.23 -1.45 6.93
CA ARG A 552 -25.27 -2.92 6.79
C ARG A 552 -25.34 -3.35 5.32
N LYS A 553 -26.16 -2.67 4.52
CA LYS A 553 -26.30 -2.96 3.07
C LYS A 553 -25.12 -2.40 2.26
N LYS A 554 -24.30 -1.53 2.82
CA LYS A 554 -23.24 -0.77 2.13
C LYS A 554 -23.75 -0.06 0.88
N ILE A 555 -24.88 0.64 1.01
CA ILE A 555 -25.46 1.43 -0.08
C ILE A 555 -25.53 2.90 0.30
N HIS A 556 -25.29 3.81 -0.65
CA HIS A 556 -25.37 5.24 -0.42
C HIS A 556 -25.90 6.00 -1.63
N LYS A 557 -26.88 6.88 -1.40
CA LYS A 557 -27.51 7.69 -2.46
C LYS A 557 -26.56 8.73 -3.09
N CYS A 558 -25.52 9.14 -2.38
CA CYS A 558 -24.56 10.12 -2.86
C CYS A 558 -23.39 9.52 -3.68
N ILE A 559 -23.41 8.22 -3.99
CA ILE A 559 -22.48 7.63 -4.98
C ILE A 559 -22.98 7.96 -6.40
N VAL A 560 -22.92 9.25 -6.73
CA VAL A 560 -23.35 9.86 -7.99
C VAL A 560 -22.36 10.96 -8.37
N PRO A 561 -22.36 11.45 -9.62
CA PRO A 561 -21.58 12.63 -9.98
C PRO A 561 -21.90 13.85 -9.08
N TYR A 562 -20.90 14.68 -8.80
CA TYR A 562 -21.03 15.85 -7.94
C TYR A 562 -22.18 16.79 -8.34
N GLU A 563 -22.44 16.94 -9.64
CA GLU A 563 -23.52 17.76 -10.18
C GLU A 563 -24.89 17.35 -9.68
N LEU A 564 -25.09 16.07 -9.40
CA LEU A 564 -26.35 15.48 -8.96
C LEU A 564 -26.54 15.48 -7.44
N LEU A 565 -25.54 15.94 -6.69
CA LEU A 565 -25.67 16.03 -5.24
C LEU A 565 -26.64 17.14 -4.85
N PRO A 566 -27.48 16.91 -3.81
CA PRO A 566 -28.21 17.97 -3.13
C PRO A 566 -27.23 19.03 -2.56
N ASP A 567 -27.67 20.27 -2.47
CA ASP A 567 -26.85 21.38 -1.95
C ASP A 567 -26.38 21.16 -0.52
N GLU A 568 -27.17 20.47 0.32
CA GLU A 568 -26.78 20.07 1.68
C GLU A 568 -25.56 19.14 1.69
N GLU A 569 -25.48 18.19 0.74
CA GLU A 569 -24.35 17.27 0.63
C GLU A 569 -23.12 17.98 0.04
N LYS A 570 -23.29 18.87 -0.95
CA LYS A 570 -22.21 19.72 -1.48
C LYS A 570 -21.62 20.62 -0.39
N SER A 571 -22.43 21.06 0.57
CA SER A 571 -21.96 21.88 1.69
C SER A 571 -21.01 21.14 2.62
N LYS A 572 -21.12 19.81 2.72
CA LYS A 572 -20.15 18.99 3.48
C LYS A 572 -18.78 18.95 2.82
N ASP A 573 -18.72 18.79 1.51
CA ASP A 573 -17.47 18.83 0.76
C ASP A 573 -16.82 20.23 0.86
N ALA A 574 -17.64 21.28 0.79
CA ALA A 574 -17.17 22.65 0.95
C ALA A 574 -16.55 22.89 2.34
N LEU A 575 -17.17 22.37 3.40
CA LEU A 575 -16.64 22.47 4.75
C LEU A 575 -15.27 21.81 4.89
N MET A 576 -15.09 20.64 4.29
CA MET A 576 -13.81 19.93 4.30
C MET A 576 -12.72 20.76 3.60
N ILE A 577 -13.04 21.43 2.51
CA ILE A 577 -12.10 22.31 1.79
C ILE A 577 -11.78 23.57 2.59
N GLU A 578 -12.78 24.22 3.15
CA GLU A 578 -12.60 25.45 3.94
C GLU A 578 -11.88 25.17 5.27
N GLY A 579 -12.06 23.98 5.82
CA GLY A 579 -11.44 23.55 7.08
C GLY A 579 -9.94 23.23 6.98
N ILE A 580 -9.40 22.94 5.79
CA ILE A 580 -8.02 22.51 5.60
C ILE A 580 -7.00 23.39 6.32
N PHE A 581 -7.08 24.69 6.10
CA PHE A 581 -6.14 25.65 6.67
C PHE A 581 -6.23 25.70 8.19
N THR A 582 -7.44 25.81 8.71
CA THR A 582 -7.68 25.88 10.16
C THR A 582 -7.21 24.61 10.87
N GLN A 583 -7.40 23.46 10.26
CA GLN A 583 -7.01 22.17 10.83
C GLN A 583 -5.50 21.97 10.80
N LEU A 584 -4.83 22.34 9.70
CA LEU A 584 -3.37 22.28 9.59
C LEU A 584 -2.68 23.17 10.61
N LEU A 585 -3.20 24.39 10.84
CA LEU A 585 -2.64 25.32 11.83
C LEU A 585 -2.86 24.87 13.28
N LYS A 586 -3.82 24.00 13.55
CA LYS A 586 -4.05 23.41 14.88
C LYS A 586 -3.10 22.26 15.21
N LEU A 587 -2.28 21.80 14.27
CA LEU A 587 -1.27 20.78 14.54
C LEU A 587 -0.17 21.34 15.47
N GLU A 588 0.25 20.54 16.45
CA GLU A 588 1.17 20.97 17.53
C GLU A 588 2.57 21.38 17.05
N ASN A 589 2.95 21.07 15.81
CA ASN A 589 4.32 21.19 15.29
C ASN A 589 4.60 22.46 14.49
N ASN A 590 3.94 23.58 14.78
CA ASN A 590 4.15 24.86 14.07
C ASN A 590 4.08 24.73 12.54
N VAL A 591 3.13 23.99 12.03
CA VAL A 591 2.95 23.81 10.59
C VAL A 591 2.64 25.15 9.94
N LYS A 592 3.40 25.46 8.88
CA LYS A 592 3.19 26.63 8.02
C LYS A 592 2.78 26.18 6.64
N ILE A 593 1.97 27.00 5.97
CA ILE A 593 1.62 26.79 4.57
C ILE A 593 2.43 27.79 3.75
N TYR A 594 3.05 27.29 2.71
CA TYR A 594 3.93 28.04 1.83
C TYR A 594 3.31 28.12 0.44
N ASN A 595 3.46 29.29 -0.21
CA ASN A 595 3.17 29.44 -1.63
C ASN A 595 4.43 29.04 -2.43
N TYR A 596 4.27 28.12 -3.36
CA TYR A 596 5.32 27.66 -4.24
C TYR A 596 4.76 27.50 -5.66
N PRO A 597 5.19 28.32 -6.65
CA PRO A 597 4.74 28.15 -8.02
C PRO A 597 5.24 26.80 -8.55
N MET A 598 4.37 25.80 -8.52
CA MET A 598 4.66 24.50 -9.08
C MET A 598 4.66 24.63 -10.60
N GLY A 599 5.76 24.24 -11.25
CA GLY A 599 5.79 24.12 -12.69
C GLY A 599 4.80 23.06 -13.14
N HIS A 600 3.59 23.49 -13.50
CA HIS A 600 2.57 22.56 -13.99
C HIS A 600 2.97 22.05 -15.37
N LYS A 601 2.91 20.72 -15.54
CA LYS A 601 2.97 20.13 -16.88
C LYS A 601 1.84 20.72 -17.73
N PRO A 602 2.05 21.00 -19.01
CA PRO A 602 1.00 21.51 -19.88
C PRO A 602 -0.19 20.52 -19.88
N LYS A 603 -1.39 21.06 -19.76
CA LYS A 603 -2.60 20.27 -19.78
C LYS A 603 -2.88 19.76 -21.18
N ILE A 604 -3.23 18.48 -21.31
CA ILE A 604 -3.71 17.86 -22.54
C ILE A 604 -5.04 17.15 -22.27
N GLU A 605 -6.01 17.35 -23.16
CA GLU A 605 -7.30 16.67 -23.11
C GLU A 605 -7.35 15.56 -24.16
N ILE A 606 -7.54 14.31 -23.71
CA ILE A 606 -7.61 13.12 -24.56
C ILE A 606 -9.05 12.63 -24.63
N ALA A 607 -9.65 12.59 -25.83
CA ALA A 607 -10.95 12.00 -26.02
C ALA A 607 -10.84 10.49 -26.25
N GLY A 608 -11.72 9.74 -25.59
CA GLY A 608 -11.88 8.30 -25.76
C GLY A 608 -13.20 7.98 -26.47
N VAL A 609 -13.15 7.25 -27.57
CA VAL A 609 -14.32 6.79 -28.33
C VAL A 609 -14.10 5.37 -28.81
N GLY A 610 -15.19 4.65 -29.11
CA GLY A 610 -15.01 3.36 -29.74
C GLY A 610 -16.31 2.57 -29.89
N HIS A 611 -16.16 1.33 -30.35
CA HIS A 611 -17.29 0.44 -30.53
C HIS A 611 -17.88 0.00 -29.19
N ARG A 612 -19.19 -0.10 -29.15
CA ARG A 612 -19.92 -0.58 -27.95
C ARG A 612 -19.68 -2.06 -27.70
N PHE A 613 -19.48 -2.84 -28.77
CA PHE A 613 -19.36 -4.30 -28.72
C PHE A 613 -18.22 -4.75 -29.63
N PHE A 614 -17.33 -5.56 -29.10
CA PHE A 614 -16.22 -6.19 -29.81
C PHE A 614 -15.88 -7.52 -29.12
N ILE A 615 -15.20 -8.43 -29.85
CA ILE A 615 -14.94 -9.80 -29.42
C ILE A 615 -13.50 -10.03 -28.95
N ASP A 616 -12.67 -9.03 -29.04
CA ASP A 616 -11.27 -9.14 -28.62
C ASP A 616 -11.13 -9.26 -27.10
N ASP A 617 -10.01 -9.82 -26.67
CA ASP A 617 -9.63 -9.85 -25.27
C ASP A 617 -9.52 -8.43 -24.71
N THR A 618 -10.34 -8.16 -23.70
CA THR A 618 -10.41 -6.82 -23.07
C THR A 618 -9.10 -6.45 -22.38
N ASP A 619 -8.34 -7.42 -21.88
CA ASP A 619 -7.07 -7.15 -21.18
C ASP A 619 -6.00 -6.68 -22.15
N SER A 620 -5.93 -7.26 -23.34
CA SER A 620 -5.03 -6.79 -24.40
C SER A 620 -5.34 -5.35 -24.83
N ILE A 621 -6.63 -5.03 -25.01
CA ILE A 621 -7.06 -3.67 -25.36
C ILE A 621 -6.75 -2.68 -24.20
N LYS A 622 -6.97 -3.08 -22.94
CA LYS A 622 -6.62 -2.26 -21.79
C LYS A 622 -5.12 -1.96 -21.72
N GLN A 623 -4.27 -2.91 -22.04
CA GLN A 623 -2.83 -2.69 -22.08
C GLN A 623 -2.44 -1.65 -23.14
N GLU A 624 -3.04 -1.70 -24.33
CA GLU A 624 -2.80 -0.70 -25.38
C GLU A 624 -3.31 0.69 -24.99
N ILE A 625 -4.50 0.79 -24.40
CA ILE A 625 -5.04 2.07 -23.89
C ILE A 625 -4.07 2.65 -22.85
N LYS A 626 -3.65 1.85 -21.89
CA LYS A 626 -2.72 2.29 -20.82
C LYS A 626 -1.38 2.74 -21.41
N ARG A 627 -0.85 2.03 -22.40
CA ARG A 627 0.39 2.41 -23.09
C ARG A 627 0.29 3.81 -23.75
N TRP A 628 -0.83 4.11 -24.41
CA TRP A 628 -1.02 5.42 -25.02
C TRP A 628 -1.20 6.51 -23.97
N LEU A 629 -1.98 6.27 -22.92
CA LEU A 629 -2.16 7.24 -21.85
C LEU A 629 -0.86 7.52 -21.10
N GLN A 630 -0.06 6.51 -20.79
CA GLN A 630 1.25 6.63 -20.13
C GLN A 630 2.21 7.52 -20.91
N LYS A 631 2.27 7.37 -22.23
CA LYS A 631 3.11 8.22 -23.08
C LYS A 631 2.83 9.72 -22.94
N TYR A 632 1.56 10.08 -22.70
CA TYR A 632 1.19 11.49 -22.50
C TYR A 632 1.38 11.96 -21.07
N ILE A 633 1.26 11.09 -20.09
CA ILE A 633 1.47 11.39 -18.66
C ILE A 633 2.91 11.88 -18.39
N GLU A 634 3.89 11.36 -19.11
CA GLU A 634 5.29 11.74 -18.94
C GLU A 634 5.53 13.24 -19.07
N THR A 635 4.88 13.89 -20.01
CA THR A 635 5.11 15.31 -20.36
C THR A 635 3.93 16.22 -20.08
N ASN A 636 2.75 15.69 -19.81
CA ASN A 636 1.51 16.46 -19.70
C ASN A 636 0.70 16.11 -18.44
N GLN A 637 -0.15 17.03 -18.03
CA GLN A 637 -1.28 16.77 -17.14
C GLN A 637 -2.44 16.26 -18.00
N VAL A 638 -2.69 14.94 -17.98
CA VAL A 638 -3.69 14.32 -18.83
C VAL A 638 -5.09 14.38 -18.21
N VAL A 639 -6.05 14.82 -19.01
CA VAL A 639 -7.48 14.74 -18.70
C VAL A 639 -8.16 13.91 -19.80
N VAL A 640 -8.89 12.87 -19.41
CA VAL A 640 -9.61 11.98 -20.33
C VAL A 640 -11.07 12.41 -20.43
N ARG A 641 -11.62 12.47 -21.66
CA ARG A 641 -13.04 12.76 -21.93
C ARG A 641 -13.69 11.58 -22.65
N THR A 642 -14.90 11.24 -22.29
CA THR A 642 -15.66 10.21 -23.01
C THR A 642 -17.17 10.42 -22.81
N CYS A 643 -17.98 9.86 -23.72
CA CYS A 643 -19.43 9.82 -23.59
C CYS A 643 -19.94 8.69 -22.68
N PHE A 644 -19.08 7.82 -22.17
CA PHE A 644 -19.44 6.67 -21.32
C PHE A 644 -20.43 5.67 -21.96
N ALA A 645 -20.46 5.58 -23.29
CA ALA A 645 -21.20 4.52 -23.94
C ALA A 645 -20.68 3.13 -23.49
N TYR A 646 -21.53 2.12 -23.54
CA TYR A 646 -21.14 0.76 -23.20
C TYR A 646 -19.94 0.31 -24.07
N GLY A 647 -19.03 -0.47 -23.50
CA GLY A 647 -17.87 -1.02 -24.22
C GLY A 647 -16.64 -0.11 -24.19
N ALA A 648 -16.19 0.36 -25.34
CA ALA A 648 -14.88 1.06 -25.48
C ALA A 648 -14.75 2.31 -24.59
N ASP A 649 -15.80 3.14 -24.54
CA ASP A 649 -15.79 4.38 -23.77
C ASP A 649 -15.58 4.12 -22.28
N GLN A 650 -16.30 3.14 -21.71
CA GLN A 650 -16.16 2.74 -20.32
C GLN A 650 -14.79 2.10 -20.04
N LEU A 651 -14.27 1.33 -21.01
CA LEU A 651 -12.96 0.69 -20.88
C LEU A 651 -11.83 1.72 -20.84
N ILE A 652 -11.91 2.77 -21.68
CA ILE A 652 -10.95 3.88 -21.65
C ILE A 652 -11.05 4.63 -20.33
N ALA A 653 -12.28 4.88 -19.83
CA ALA A 653 -12.46 5.52 -18.53
C ALA A 653 -11.88 4.70 -17.38
N GLU A 654 -12.06 3.37 -17.37
CA GLU A 654 -11.46 2.47 -16.38
C GLU A 654 -9.94 2.55 -16.40
N CYS A 655 -9.34 2.44 -17.58
CA CYS A 655 -7.87 2.55 -17.71
C CYS A 655 -7.36 3.91 -17.23
N ALA A 656 -8.10 4.99 -17.48
CA ALA A 656 -7.76 6.32 -16.98
C ALA A 656 -7.85 6.40 -15.44
N PHE A 657 -8.91 5.84 -14.84
CA PHE A 657 -9.03 5.76 -13.37
C PHE A 657 -7.94 4.91 -12.73
N ASP A 658 -7.57 3.77 -13.34
CA ASP A 658 -6.48 2.91 -12.89
C ASP A 658 -5.13 3.65 -12.85
N LEU A 659 -4.92 4.57 -13.80
CA LEU A 659 -3.74 5.42 -13.88
C LEU A 659 -3.84 6.71 -13.03
N GLY A 660 -4.92 6.87 -12.26
CA GLY A 660 -5.13 8.04 -11.40
C GLY A 660 -5.44 9.34 -12.15
N LEU A 661 -5.89 9.25 -13.42
CA LEU A 661 -6.17 10.42 -14.24
C LEU A 661 -7.53 11.05 -13.93
N THR A 662 -7.63 12.32 -14.24
CA THR A 662 -8.90 13.06 -14.21
C THR A 662 -9.75 12.66 -15.40
N VAL A 663 -10.98 12.18 -15.15
CA VAL A 663 -11.94 11.80 -16.19
C VAL A 663 -13.14 12.74 -16.18
N LYS A 664 -13.59 13.15 -17.37
CA LYS A 664 -14.79 13.96 -17.59
C LYS A 664 -15.79 13.16 -18.43
N ALA A 665 -17.03 13.16 -18.00
CA ALA A 665 -18.16 12.56 -18.75
C ALA A 665 -18.90 13.66 -19.49
N ASP A 666 -19.06 13.51 -20.80
CA ASP A 666 -19.89 14.38 -21.65
C ASP A 666 -21.01 13.53 -22.25
N ILE A 667 -22.11 13.38 -21.51
CA ILE A 667 -23.21 12.45 -21.84
C ILE A 667 -24.27 13.09 -22.72
N PRO A 668 -24.87 12.33 -23.67
CA PRO A 668 -25.81 12.87 -24.68
C PRO A 668 -27.24 13.12 -24.16
N LEU A 669 -27.58 12.61 -22.99
CA LEU A 669 -28.89 12.71 -22.34
C LEU A 669 -28.70 13.08 -20.86
N ASP A 670 -29.80 13.41 -20.17
CA ASP A 670 -29.76 13.47 -18.72
C ASP A 670 -29.35 12.11 -18.11
N TYR A 671 -28.80 12.16 -16.91
CA TYR A 671 -28.14 11.01 -16.29
C TYR A 671 -28.99 9.73 -16.24
N GLU A 672 -30.22 9.82 -15.77
CA GLU A 672 -31.11 8.63 -15.66
C GLU A 672 -31.61 8.16 -17.02
N SER A 673 -31.96 9.07 -17.88
CA SER A 673 -32.37 8.76 -19.27
C SER A 673 -31.21 8.11 -20.03
N TYR A 674 -29.97 8.55 -19.80
CA TYR A 674 -28.81 7.98 -20.47
C TYR A 674 -28.52 6.54 -20.03
N ILE A 675 -28.58 6.27 -18.75
CA ILE A 675 -28.37 4.91 -18.21
C ILE A 675 -29.45 3.96 -18.78
N LYS A 676 -30.68 4.41 -18.79
CA LYS A 676 -31.79 3.64 -19.36
C LYS A 676 -31.59 3.39 -20.86
N ASP A 677 -31.21 4.40 -21.62
CA ASP A 677 -30.98 4.29 -23.06
C ASP A 677 -29.81 3.34 -23.39
N VAL A 678 -28.72 3.38 -22.65
CA VAL A 678 -27.58 2.44 -22.80
C VAL A 678 -28.02 1.01 -22.53
N ARG A 679 -28.86 0.77 -21.52
CA ARG A 679 -29.42 -0.54 -21.21
C ARG A 679 -30.31 -1.05 -22.32
N GLU A 680 -31.25 -0.21 -22.79
CA GLU A 680 -32.20 -0.56 -23.87
C GLU A 680 -31.49 -0.82 -25.19
N ASP A 681 -30.44 -0.06 -25.50
CA ASP A 681 -29.63 -0.23 -26.70
C ASP A 681 -28.80 -1.53 -26.69
N ALA A 682 -28.20 -1.86 -25.55
CA ALA A 682 -27.50 -3.13 -25.38
C ALA A 682 -28.44 -4.33 -25.62
N ILE A 683 -29.64 -4.30 -25.02
CA ILE A 683 -30.66 -5.36 -25.18
C ILE A 683 -31.12 -5.44 -26.65
N ARG A 684 -31.41 -4.31 -27.29
CA ARG A 684 -31.82 -4.25 -28.73
C ARG A 684 -30.74 -4.81 -29.66
N SER A 685 -29.49 -4.64 -29.27
CA SER A 685 -28.32 -5.17 -30.01
C SER A 685 -28.02 -6.64 -29.73
N GLY A 686 -28.84 -7.33 -28.93
CA GLY A 686 -28.70 -8.76 -28.63
C GLY A 686 -27.72 -9.07 -27.52
N TYR A 687 -27.24 -8.06 -26.79
CA TYR A 687 -26.30 -8.25 -25.66
C TYR A 687 -27.06 -8.33 -24.32
N ARG A 688 -26.51 -9.15 -23.42
CA ARG A 688 -27.03 -9.24 -22.06
C ARG A 688 -26.52 -8.07 -21.24
N PHE A 689 -27.38 -7.12 -20.91
CA PHE A 689 -27.09 -6.05 -19.96
C PHE A 689 -27.78 -6.36 -18.62
N THR A 690 -27.01 -6.51 -17.57
CA THR A 690 -27.45 -6.91 -16.24
C THR A 690 -27.51 -5.70 -15.30
N ASP A 691 -28.14 -5.87 -14.13
CA ASP A 691 -28.12 -4.85 -13.08
C ASP A 691 -26.68 -4.58 -12.58
N SER A 692 -25.77 -5.57 -12.70
CA SER A 692 -24.35 -5.38 -12.40
C SER A 692 -23.67 -4.44 -13.40
N ASP A 693 -24.02 -4.51 -14.69
CA ASP A 693 -23.48 -3.61 -15.72
C ASP A 693 -23.98 -2.18 -15.51
N GLU A 694 -25.25 -2.03 -15.15
CA GLU A 694 -25.81 -0.73 -14.79
C GLU A 694 -25.11 -0.14 -13.57
N LEU A 695 -24.93 -0.93 -12.52
CA LEU A 695 -24.23 -0.51 -11.30
C LEU A 695 -22.79 -0.10 -11.60
N ARG A 696 -22.08 -0.88 -12.42
CA ARG A 696 -20.73 -0.53 -12.87
C ARG A 696 -20.70 0.81 -13.60
N MET A 697 -21.63 1.05 -14.52
CA MET A 697 -21.73 2.33 -15.24
C MET A 697 -21.97 3.50 -14.27
N ARG A 698 -22.88 3.34 -13.30
CA ARG A 698 -23.16 4.35 -12.26
C ARG A 698 -21.90 4.65 -11.44
N HIS A 699 -21.16 3.61 -11.05
CA HIS A 699 -19.92 3.75 -10.29
C HIS A 699 -18.81 4.46 -11.08
N LEU A 700 -18.68 4.19 -12.36
CA LEU A 700 -17.73 4.89 -13.22
C LEU A 700 -18.08 6.38 -13.38
N LEU A 701 -19.36 6.68 -13.64
CA LEU A 701 -19.85 8.05 -13.76
C LEU A 701 -19.69 8.84 -12.45
N ALA A 702 -19.94 8.21 -11.30
CA ALA A 702 -19.79 8.84 -9.99
C ALA A 702 -18.33 9.25 -9.66
N GLN A 703 -17.33 8.64 -10.31
CA GLN A 703 -15.91 8.96 -10.14
C GLN A 703 -15.42 10.05 -11.08
N THR A 704 -16.26 10.58 -11.97
CA THR A 704 -15.86 11.63 -12.91
C THR A 704 -15.70 12.98 -12.22
N ALA A 705 -14.68 13.73 -12.60
CA ALA A 705 -14.47 15.09 -12.10
C ALA A 705 -15.55 16.07 -12.56
N VAL A 706 -16.12 15.82 -13.73
CA VAL A 706 -17.25 16.57 -14.30
C VAL A 706 -18.14 15.60 -15.06
N CYS A 707 -19.44 15.62 -14.82
CA CYS A 707 -20.45 14.94 -15.61
C CYS A 707 -21.37 15.98 -16.23
N LYS A 708 -21.22 16.20 -17.55
CA LYS A 708 -21.94 17.23 -18.28
C LYS A 708 -22.92 16.62 -19.28
N THR A 709 -24.17 17.06 -19.25
CA THR A 709 -25.14 16.73 -20.31
C THR A 709 -24.99 17.68 -21.49
N ILE A 710 -24.80 17.11 -22.67
CA ILE A 710 -24.76 17.86 -23.93
C ILE A 710 -26.15 17.91 -24.51
N ILE A 711 -26.84 19.02 -24.31
CA ILE A 711 -28.25 19.16 -24.68
C ILE A 711 -28.36 19.54 -26.18
N ASP A 712 -28.75 18.57 -27.00
CA ASP A 712 -29.24 18.79 -28.35
C ASP A 712 -30.47 17.89 -28.57
N PRO A 713 -31.67 18.45 -28.69
CA PRO A 713 -32.88 17.64 -28.77
C PRO A 713 -32.99 16.83 -30.08
N VAL A 714 -32.24 17.19 -31.12
CA VAL A 714 -32.31 16.56 -32.44
C VAL A 714 -31.16 15.57 -32.67
N HIS A 715 -29.92 15.98 -32.31
CA HIS A 715 -28.67 15.27 -32.65
C HIS A 715 -27.92 14.79 -31.39
N LYS A 716 -28.63 14.24 -30.42
CA LYS A 716 -28.13 13.88 -29.08
C LYS A 716 -26.72 13.27 -29.07
N TYR A 717 -26.53 12.14 -29.73
CA TYR A 717 -25.24 11.41 -29.75
C TYR A 717 -24.19 12.08 -30.64
N GLU A 718 -24.60 12.63 -31.78
CA GLU A 718 -23.74 13.35 -32.71
C GLU A 718 -23.20 14.64 -32.07
N ALA A 719 -24.06 15.35 -31.35
CA ALA A 719 -23.68 16.56 -30.62
C ALA A 719 -22.65 16.26 -29.52
N ALA A 720 -22.83 15.19 -28.75
CA ALA A 720 -21.88 14.77 -27.72
C ALA A 720 -20.54 14.32 -28.34
N SER A 721 -20.58 13.51 -29.40
CA SER A 721 -19.34 13.09 -30.10
C SER A 721 -18.58 14.28 -30.67
N LYS A 722 -19.27 15.22 -31.31
CA LYS A 722 -18.67 16.45 -31.82
C LYS A 722 -18.07 17.28 -30.68
N TYR A 723 -18.79 17.44 -29.57
CA TYR A 723 -18.34 18.22 -28.41
C TYR A 723 -17.04 17.65 -27.84
N ILE A 724 -16.94 16.34 -27.63
CA ILE A 724 -15.70 15.75 -27.09
C ILE A 724 -14.53 15.89 -28.07
N VAL A 725 -14.77 15.71 -29.38
CA VAL A 725 -13.75 15.91 -30.42
C VAL A 725 -13.30 17.38 -30.47
N ASP A 726 -14.20 18.33 -30.38
CA ASP A 726 -13.86 19.76 -30.38
C ASP A 726 -12.98 20.15 -29.18
N LYS A 727 -13.20 19.51 -28.02
CA LYS A 727 -12.53 19.81 -26.75
C LYS A 727 -11.22 19.04 -26.56
N CYS A 728 -10.95 17.99 -27.28
CA CYS A 728 -9.72 17.20 -27.11
C CYS A 728 -8.56 17.74 -27.94
N ASP A 729 -7.36 17.39 -27.55
CA ASP A 729 -6.11 17.56 -28.30
C ASP A 729 -5.74 16.27 -29.04
N VAL A 730 -6.07 15.13 -28.44
CA VAL A 730 -5.79 13.79 -28.93
C VAL A 730 -7.04 12.93 -28.86
N LEU A 731 -7.24 12.08 -29.86
CA LEU A 731 -8.32 11.08 -29.89
C LEU A 731 -7.72 9.67 -29.79
N ILE A 732 -8.19 8.87 -28.83
CA ILE A 732 -7.96 7.42 -28.78
C ILE A 732 -9.27 6.75 -29.21
N ALA A 733 -9.19 5.94 -30.26
CA ALA A 733 -10.38 5.29 -30.84
C ALA A 733 -10.18 3.78 -30.91
N ILE A 734 -11.12 3.01 -30.32
CA ILE A 734 -11.19 1.55 -30.47
C ILE A 734 -12.11 1.25 -31.65
N TRP A 735 -11.54 0.82 -32.79
CA TRP A 735 -12.26 0.78 -34.05
C TRP A 735 -11.84 -0.45 -34.92
N ASP A 736 -12.81 -1.00 -35.68
CA ASP A 736 -12.63 -2.17 -36.55
C ASP A 736 -12.15 -1.84 -37.98
N GLY A 737 -11.77 -0.60 -38.23
CA GLY A 737 -11.27 -0.14 -39.54
C GLY A 737 -12.39 0.04 -40.60
N LYS A 738 -13.63 -0.27 -40.30
CA LYS A 738 -14.73 -0.22 -41.28
C LYS A 738 -15.51 1.09 -41.18
N ALA A 739 -15.52 1.85 -42.26
CA ALA A 739 -16.42 3.00 -42.40
C ALA A 739 -17.85 2.52 -42.62
N VAL A 740 -18.78 2.97 -41.78
CA VAL A 740 -20.20 2.70 -42.00
C VAL A 740 -20.79 3.90 -42.75
N GLU A 741 -20.92 3.78 -44.05
CA GLU A 741 -21.67 4.75 -44.84
C GLU A 741 -23.17 4.43 -44.73
N LEU A 742 -23.87 5.21 -43.91
CA LEU A 742 -25.32 5.20 -43.88
C LEU A 742 -25.83 6.30 -44.80
N PHE A 743 -26.70 5.96 -45.70
CA PHE A 743 -27.39 6.89 -46.62
C PHE A 743 -28.87 6.99 -46.28
N ASN A 744 -29.42 8.21 -46.37
CA ASN A 744 -30.84 8.40 -46.27
C ASN A 744 -31.56 7.94 -47.56
N GLU A 745 -32.92 7.98 -47.57
CA GLU A 745 -33.75 7.61 -48.73
C GLU A 745 -33.36 8.37 -50.02
N ASN A 746 -32.71 9.51 -49.90
CA ASN A 746 -32.25 10.35 -50.99
C ASN A 746 -30.74 10.14 -51.33
N LYS A 747 -30.13 9.03 -50.89
CA LYS A 747 -28.72 8.69 -51.09
C LYS A 747 -27.73 9.76 -50.57
N LYS A 748 -28.12 10.62 -49.63
CA LYS A 748 -27.20 11.51 -48.94
C LYS A 748 -26.63 10.81 -47.68
N PRO A 749 -25.35 10.97 -47.42
CA PRO A 749 -24.75 10.38 -46.21
C PRO A 749 -25.44 10.93 -44.96
N ILE A 750 -25.82 10.04 -44.07
CA ILE A 750 -26.38 10.37 -42.76
C ILE A 750 -25.26 10.32 -41.76
N ASN A 751 -24.83 11.47 -41.24
CA ASN A 751 -23.93 11.54 -40.09
C ASN A 751 -24.73 11.19 -38.82
N ARG A 752 -24.53 9.99 -38.30
CA ARG A 752 -25.22 9.52 -37.09
C ARG A 752 -24.28 9.34 -35.91
N GLY A 753 -23.33 10.22 -35.68
CA GLY A 753 -22.41 10.14 -34.53
C GLY A 753 -21.97 8.70 -34.23
N GLY A 754 -20.76 8.35 -34.55
CA GLY A 754 -20.18 7.03 -34.30
C GLY A 754 -18.69 7.12 -34.27
N THR A 755 -18.03 6.02 -33.97
CA THR A 755 -16.55 5.98 -33.86
C THR A 755 -15.89 6.52 -35.14
N TYR A 756 -16.38 6.12 -36.33
CA TYR A 756 -15.86 6.62 -37.60
C TYR A 756 -16.01 8.13 -37.77
N ASP A 757 -17.17 8.69 -37.41
CA ASP A 757 -17.39 10.14 -37.51
C ASP A 757 -16.51 10.91 -36.56
N SER A 758 -16.31 10.42 -35.35
CA SER A 758 -15.38 11.03 -34.39
C SER A 758 -13.94 11.03 -34.93
N ILE A 759 -13.49 9.93 -35.54
CA ILE A 759 -12.16 9.82 -36.17
C ILE A 759 -12.05 10.80 -37.34
N ARG A 760 -13.07 10.87 -38.22
CA ARG A 760 -13.09 11.78 -39.35
C ARG A 760 -13.04 13.24 -38.90
N LEU A 761 -13.91 13.65 -37.98
CA LEU A 761 -13.93 14.99 -37.42
C LEU A 761 -12.60 15.40 -36.75
N ALA A 762 -11.98 14.48 -36.01
CA ALA A 762 -10.68 14.73 -35.38
C ALA A 762 -9.56 14.93 -36.45
N ARG A 763 -9.55 14.12 -37.51
CA ARG A 763 -8.61 14.25 -38.63
C ARG A 763 -8.83 15.53 -39.42
N GLU A 764 -10.07 15.91 -39.70
CA GLU A 764 -10.44 17.15 -40.37
C GLU A 764 -10.01 18.39 -39.54
N ALA A 765 -10.03 18.27 -38.21
CA ALA A 765 -9.54 19.29 -37.28
C ALA A 765 -8.00 19.21 -37.04
N ASN A 766 -7.26 18.41 -37.77
CA ASN A 766 -5.82 18.18 -37.62
C ASN A 766 -5.38 17.72 -36.23
N LYS A 767 -6.22 16.96 -35.55
CA LYS A 767 -5.90 16.41 -34.21
C LYS A 767 -5.17 15.07 -34.34
N THR A 768 -4.33 14.75 -33.35
CA THR A 768 -3.68 13.43 -33.28
C THR A 768 -4.71 12.35 -33.00
N VAL A 769 -4.71 11.27 -33.79
CA VAL A 769 -5.63 10.16 -33.65
C VAL A 769 -4.85 8.86 -33.50
N HIS A 770 -5.06 8.16 -32.38
CA HIS A 770 -4.55 6.81 -32.15
C HIS A 770 -5.70 5.81 -32.30
N VAL A 771 -5.54 4.87 -33.21
CA VAL A 771 -6.52 3.81 -33.44
C VAL A 771 -6.02 2.52 -32.83
N ILE A 772 -6.81 1.92 -31.96
CA ILE A 772 -6.64 0.57 -31.43
C ILE A 772 -7.59 -0.32 -32.21
N GLU A 773 -7.01 -1.28 -32.97
CA GLU A 773 -7.80 -2.16 -33.80
C GLU A 773 -8.60 -3.16 -32.94
N CYS A 774 -9.86 -3.37 -33.30
CA CYS A 774 -10.73 -4.37 -32.67
C CYS A 774 -11.54 -5.11 -33.72
N ARG A 775 -12.07 -6.28 -33.35
CA ARG A 775 -12.97 -7.08 -34.21
C ARG A 775 -14.39 -7.01 -33.66
N ARG A 776 -15.35 -6.86 -34.56
CA ARG A 776 -16.77 -7.00 -34.25
C ARG A 776 -17.31 -8.32 -34.76
N ASN A 777 -18.39 -8.82 -34.13
CA ASN A 777 -19.17 -9.96 -34.65
C ASN A 777 -19.81 -9.66 -35.99
#